data_e8f8bb9d184a3e6ca50428dd87fd9294
#
_entry.id   e8f8bb9d184a3e6ca50428dd87fd9294
#
_cell.length_a   1.000
_cell.length_b   1.000
_cell.length_c   1.000
_cell.angle_alpha   90.00
_cell.angle_beta   90.00
_cell.angle_gamma   90.00
#
_symmetry.space_group_name_H-M   'P 1'
#
loop_
_entity.id
_entity.type
_entity.pdbx_description
1 polymer ?
#
loop_
_entity_poly.entity_id
_entity_poly.type
_entity_poly.pdbx_seq_one_letter_code
_entity_poly.pdbx_strand_id
1 'polypeptide(L)'
;MDKTLLLTKSNLRKNRGTSVGLFLLMCIATLLIGVSLMIFFDALPTARSEAERLNAGDGYIMVRNGISDITDEKIEELIKDDTDNYYVYKTLQFGAVPLPFGSGDVSIDIALCDSSAFNRKMDKMEVIMEDASVTGDYIYLPYQFYSGGGIKLNDKFEFSVEGVKYSFTVKGFTALTYGGCNNAALFSFVVDDDTYNEILERNGETAEGLIIVYDLKEGVNNGEFRIRNRNELLKINPKAITTGFDIDTVISSRTFIGLILAVSFLVITSLVVAAVAMMLANCISNYIKENMKTLGALKAIGYTGKDIKGSLIFWFFILSVLGSAAGIAAAYLIMPVFAEIVVGQMGFPYQVSFNLLATVIPVTFIILFTLIVTAACASKISKIHPIVALREGIESHNFKKNHVALDKTSLSLNASLAMKTFFGNMKQNVITFIVTGFMIFTCVISLLMYENFSRHPKLEILMTEMCSGVVTFDNDTADEGLEYLESRSDIKNIRKIINTNFYYEEKESLFTYIVDDMSKMNNQDLCYKGRLPRYDNEVAVSGAFAKVYGFDVGDEIKLTLGDNSYSYLITGYIQTTNNNGREAIFTFDAAERIMNMDHIPAWYWFDLKEESGDSKDNKEATDKVLEDCKDKYGEHIVNTMNFYEILEGSMTTFKSISATMLIVMCSISVVVIALILFLLIKSLVYHKRKDYGILKALGYTSGSLMLQTALSFMPSVIASVIIFSVASYYLANPYMSTFMHMFGLVKCRFDIPVPGVVIIASGLAVVSFFLALLQTRRIRKIEAYNMLVAE
;
A
#
# COMPACT_ATOMS: atom_id res chain seq x y z
N MET A 1 17.11 49.02 -8.08
CA MET A 1 16.35 47.84 -7.56
C MET A 1 15.25 47.52 -8.54
N ASP A 2 15.16 46.31 -9.04
CA ASP A 2 14.17 45.91 -10.02
C ASP A 2 12.75 46.16 -9.50
N LYS A 3 11.88 46.80 -10.31
CA LYS A 3 10.50 47.11 -9.98
C LYS A 3 9.72 45.88 -9.48
N THR A 4 10.04 44.71 -10.06
CA THR A 4 9.46 43.43 -9.71
C THR A 4 9.81 43.00 -8.28
N LEU A 5 11.06 43.17 -7.88
CA LEU A 5 11.56 42.78 -6.56
C LEU A 5 10.99 43.66 -5.44
N LEU A 6 10.81 44.95 -5.72
CA LEU A 6 10.23 45.89 -4.78
C LEU A 6 8.77 45.57 -4.50
N LEU A 7 7.98 45.30 -5.55
CA LEU A 7 6.59 44.85 -5.44
C LEU A 7 6.45 43.50 -4.69
N THR A 8 7.35 42.57 -4.99
CA THR A 8 7.36 41.25 -4.30
C THR A 8 7.59 41.40 -2.81
N LYS A 9 8.59 42.21 -2.38
CA LYS A 9 8.86 42.47 -0.96
C LYS A 9 7.67 43.13 -0.27
N SER A 10 6.99 44.05 -0.94
CA SER A 10 5.77 44.69 -0.44
C SER A 10 4.62 43.67 -0.25
N ASN A 11 4.45 42.76 -1.24
CA ASN A 11 3.41 41.71 -1.20
C ASN A 11 3.62 40.73 -0.06
N LEU A 12 4.87 40.27 0.18
CA LEU A 12 5.24 39.43 1.30
C LEU A 12 4.93 40.07 2.65
N ARG A 13 5.26 41.36 2.82
CA ARG A 13 5.02 42.09 4.08
C ARG A 13 3.55 42.34 4.33
N LYS A 14 2.78 42.74 3.32
CA LYS A 14 1.35 43.09 3.43
C LYS A 14 0.47 41.83 3.60
N ASN A 15 0.83 40.74 2.99
CA ASN A 15 0.02 39.49 2.93
C ASN A 15 0.60 38.31 3.75
N ARG A 16 1.29 38.58 4.87
CA ARG A 16 1.97 37.57 5.70
C ARG A 16 1.12 36.33 5.98
N GLY A 17 -0.14 36.47 6.41
CA GLY A 17 -0.97 35.34 6.77
C GLY A 17 -1.41 34.50 5.56
N THR A 18 -1.56 35.08 4.36
CA THR A 18 -1.80 34.30 3.13
C THR A 18 -0.53 33.57 2.70
N SER A 19 0.63 34.25 2.81
CA SER A 19 1.93 33.64 2.51
C SER A 19 2.23 32.44 3.40
N VAL A 20 1.96 32.56 4.72
CA VAL A 20 2.14 31.43 5.67
C VAL A 20 1.20 30.28 5.35
N GLY A 21 -0.09 30.52 5.07
CA GLY A 21 -1.03 29.46 4.74
C GLY A 21 -0.65 28.72 3.46
N LEU A 22 -0.23 29.44 2.42
CA LEU A 22 0.22 28.83 1.16
C LEU A 22 1.55 28.09 1.32
N PHE A 23 2.50 28.65 2.06
CA PHE A 23 3.74 27.98 2.44
C PHE A 23 3.47 26.63 3.09
N LEU A 24 2.58 26.58 4.09
CA LEU A 24 2.23 25.33 4.78
C LEU A 24 1.52 24.32 3.85
N LEU A 25 0.64 24.78 2.96
CA LEU A 25 0.00 23.89 1.97
C LEU A 25 1.02 23.28 1.01
N MET A 26 1.99 24.08 0.52
CA MET A 26 3.09 23.60 -0.34
C MET A 26 4.01 22.65 0.43
N CYS A 27 4.29 22.95 1.70
CA CYS A 27 5.07 22.10 2.59
C CYS A 27 4.42 20.72 2.74
N ILE A 28 3.12 20.63 3.04
CA ILE A 28 2.38 19.37 3.18
C ILE A 28 2.36 18.59 1.87
N ALA A 29 2.08 19.24 0.74
CA ALA A 29 2.08 18.58 -0.57
C ALA A 29 3.47 18.01 -0.90
N THR A 30 4.55 18.76 -0.65
CA THR A 30 5.93 18.28 -0.90
C THR A 30 6.31 17.17 0.07
N LEU A 31 5.90 17.25 1.35
CA LEU A 31 6.12 16.21 2.34
C LEU A 31 5.53 14.88 1.87
N LEU A 32 4.27 14.87 1.45
CA LEU A 32 3.58 13.65 1.04
C LEU A 32 4.18 13.02 -0.22
N ILE A 33 4.49 13.85 -1.24
CA ILE A 33 5.18 13.36 -2.44
C ILE A 33 6.58 12.86 -2.05
N GLY A 34 7.29 13.60 -1.18
CA GLY A 34 8.64 13.26 -0.73
C GLY A 34 8.69 11.91 -0.04
N VAL A 35 7.82 11.65 0.94
CA VAL A 35 7.75 10.35 1.64
C VAL A 35 7.48 9.22 0.65
N SER A 36 6.51 9.41 -0.26
CA SER A 36 6.18 8.39 -1.25
C SER A 36 7.37 8.07 -2.18
N LEU A 37 8.07 9.11 -2.68
CA LEU A 37 9.22 8.92 -3.55
C LEU A 37 10.47 8.44 -2.80
N MET A 38 10.62 8.74 -1.51
CA MET A 38 11.66 8.14 -0.67
C MET A 38 11.45 6.65 -0.50
N ILE A 39 10.22 6.19 -0.25
CA ILE A 39 9.94 4.76 -0.23
C ILE A 39 10.33 4.13 -1.57
N PHE A 40 9.91 4.72 -2.68
CA PHE A 40 10.10 4.17 -4.02
C PHE A 40 11.57 4.19 -4.50
N PHE A 41 12.31 5.29 -4.29
CA PHE A 41 13.66 5.47 -4.82
C PHE A 41 14.79 5.22 -3.83
N ASP A 42 14.49 5.04 -2.54
CA ASP A 42 15.51 4.84 -1.50
C ASP A 42 15.26 3.55 -0.72
N ALA A 43 14.09 3.40 -0.07
CA ALA A 43 13.84 2.25 0.77
C ALA A 43 13.70 0.93 -0.02
N LEU A 44 12.91 0.91 -1.09
CA LEU A 44 12.72 -0.33 -1.87
C LEU A 44 13.99 -0.81 -2.59
N PRO A 45 14.82 0.04 -3.22
CA PRO A 45 16.08 -0.40 -3.83
C PRO A 45 17.10 -0.95 -2.84
N THR A 46 16.98 -0.63 -1.53
CA THR A 46 17.85 -1.19 -0.49
C THR A 46 17.80 -2.71 -0.47
N ALA A 47 16.63 -3.33 -0.73
CA ALA A 47 16.54 -4.79 -0.78
C ALA A 47 17.48 -5.42 -1.81
N ARG A 48 17.62 -4.78 -2.97
CA ARG A 48 18.53 -5.23 -4.03
C ARG A 48 19.99 -5.00 -3.64
N SER A 49 20.32 -3.79 -3.16
CA SER A 49 21.69 -3.48 -2.77
C SER A 49 22.17 -4.33 -1.58
N GLU A 50 21.28 -4.67 -0.65
CA GLU A 50 21.62 -5.59 0.45
C GLU A 50 21.82 -7.02 -0.05
N ALA A 51 20.98 -7.50 -0.97
CA ALA A 51 21.17 -8.82 -1.58
C ALA A 51 22.51 -8.92 -2.36
N GLU A 52 22.86 -7.88 -3.12
CA GLU A 52 24.17 -7.78 -3.81
C GLU A 52 25.32 -7.75 -2.80
N ARG A 53 25.20 -6.97 -1.71
CA ARG A 53 26.20 -6.91 -0.65
C ARG A 53 26.43 -8.25 0.04
N LEU A 54 25.37 -9.02 0.22
CA LEU A 54 25.39 -10.35 0.81
C LEU A 54 25.79 -11.43 -0.21
N ASN A 55 26.10 -11.06 -1.45
CA ASN A 55 26.48 -11.97 -2.52
C ASN A 55 25.45 -13.09 -2.73
N ALA A 56 24.18 -12.67 -2.92
CA ALA A 56 23.07 -13.61 -3.05
C ALA A 56 23.07 -14.41 -4.35
N GLY A 57 23.82 -13.98 -5.36
CA GLY A 57 23.81 -14.56 -6.70
C GLY A 57 22.51 -14.27 -7.47
N ASP A 58 22.29 -15.01 -8.56
CA ASP A 58 21.13 -14.85 -9.44
C ASP A 58 19.91 -15.65 -8.95
N GLY A 59 20.10 -16.60 -8.05
CA GLY A 59 19.03 -17.41 -7.50
C GLY A 59 19.52 -18.58 -6.65
N TYR A 60 18.53 -19.37 -6.19
CA TYR A 60 18.82 -20.59 -5.45
C TYR A 60 17.91 -21.74 -5.84
N ILE A 61 18.40 -22.97 -5.64
CA ILE A 61 17.63 -24.21 -5.68
C ILE A 61 17.77 -24.87 -4.31
N MET A 62 16.66 -25.17 -3.66
CA MET A 62 16.58 -25.88 -2.40
C MET A 62 16.07 -27.29 -2.65
N VAL A 63 16.71 -28.27 -2.02
CA VAL A 63 16.34 -29.66 -2.10
C VAL A 63 16.19 -30.22 -0.70
N ARG A 64 15.10 -30.91 -0.42
CA ARG A 64 14.86 -31.63 0.84
C ARG A 64 14.34 -33.04 0.57
N ASN A 65 14.37 -33.89 1.59
CA ASN A 65 13.96 -35.30 1.49
C ASN A 65 14.87 -36.15 0.57
N GLY A 66 15.93 -36.70 1.15
CA GLY A 66 16.78 -37.63 0.45
C GLY A 66 17.90 -36.99 -0.37
N ILE A 67 18.72 -36.19 0.28
CA ILE A 67 19.92 -35.62 -0.35
C ILE A 67 21.12 -36.59 -0.38
N SER A 68 21.04 -37.74 0.29
CA SER A 68 22.14 -38.74 0.36
C SER A 68 22.64 -39.19 -1.01
N ASP A 69 21.77 -39.25 -2.02
CA ASP A 69 22.13 -39.62 -3.40
C ASP A 69 22.66 -38.46 -4.23
N ILE A 70 22.58 -37.21 -3.73
CA ILE A 70 22.98 -36.00 -4.43
C ILE A 70 24.37 -35.59 -3.93
N THR A 71 25.41 -36.02 -4.62
CA THR A 71 26.80 -35.72 -4.31
C THR A 71 27.22 -34.38 -4.90
N ASP A 72 28.28 -33.78 -4.29
CA ASP A 72 28.85 -32.51 -4.80
C ASP A 72 29.32 -32.64 -6.25
N GLU A 73 29.85 -33.82 -6.64
CA GLU A 73 30.26 -34.10 -8.02
C GLU A 73 29.10 -34.04 -9.01
N LYS A 74 27.96 -34.63 -8.64
CA LYS A 74 26.72 -34.55 -9.46
C LYS A 74 26.20 -33.13 -9.56
N ILE A 75 26.22 -32.37 -8.48
CA ILE A 75 25.79 -30.96 -8.49
C ILE A 75 26.70 -30.17 -9.44
N GLU A 76 28.02 -30.33 -9.29
CA GLU A 76 29.00 -29.67 -10.17
C GLU A 76 28.77 -30.03 -11.64
N GLU A 77 28.51 -31.31 -11.97
CA GLU A 77 28.23 -31.74 -13.34
C GLU A 77 26.99 -31.05 -13.91
N LEU A 78 25.94 -30.85 -13.10
CA LEU A 78 24.68 -30.23 -13.52
C LEU A 78 24.79 -28.74 -13.81
N ILE A 79 25.62 -27.99 -13.05
CA ILE A 79 25.53 -26.52 -13.02
C ILE A 79 26.76 -25.80 -13.59
N LYS A 80 27.93 -26.41 -13.62
CA LYS A 80 29.23 -25.77 -13.99
C LYS A 80 29.27 -25.13 -15.37
N ASP A 81 28.52 -25.70 -16.35
CA ASP A 81 28.56 -25.21 -17.72
C ASP A 81 27.81 -23.90 -17.89
N ASP A 82 26.85 -23.62 -16.99
CA ASP A 82 25.97 -22.46 -17.06
C ASP A 82 26.24 -21.41 -15.96
N THR A 83 27.08 -21.72 -14.98
CA THR A 83 27.33 -20.82 -13.84
C THR A 83 28.75 -20.28 -13.87
N ASP A 84 28.94 -19.02 -13.48
CA ASP A 84 30.23 -18.39 -13.20
C ASP A 84 30.72 -18.76 -11.81
N ASN A 85 29.81 -18.79 -10.84
CA ASN A 85 30.04 -19.19 -9.47
C ASN A 85 28.85 -19.96 -8.91
N TYR A 86 29.10 -20.83 -7.96
CA TYR A 86 28.07 -21.46 -7.15
C TYR A 86 28.58 -21.80 -5.76
N TYR A 87 27.63 -21.96 -4.83
CA TYR A 87 27.91 -22.36 -3.48
C TYR A 87 26.83 -23.28 -2.94
N VAL A 88 27.24 -24.41 -2.38
CA VAL A 88 26.32 -25.42 -1.82
C VAL A 88 26.50 -25.48 -0.32
N TYR A 89 25.41 -25.48 0.42
CA TYR A 89 25.42 -25.66 1.86
C TYR A 89 24.28 -26.53 2.33
N LYS A 90 24.51 -27.28 3.40
CA LYS A 90 23.51 -28.14 4.02
C LYS A 90 22.74 -27.39 5.12
N THR A 91 21.51 -27.81 5.33
CA THR A 91 20.61 -27.25 6.36
C THR A 91 19.66 -28.35 6.83
N LEU A 92 19.11 -28.25 8.04
CA LEU A 92 17.97 -29.08 8.45
C LEU A 92 16.68 -28.35 8.06
N GLN A 93 15.86 -28.98 7.21
CA GLN A 93 14.70 -28.36 6.62
C GLN A 93 13.42 -29.00 7.10
N PHE A 94 12.48 -28.18 7.58
CA PHE A 94 11.17 -28.62 8.04
C PHE A 94 10.09 -27.78 7.39
N GLY A 95 8.99 -28.42 7.00
CA GLY A 95 7.89 -27.75 6.32
C GLY A 95 6.80 -27.30 7.28
N ALA A 96 6.16 -26.18 6.98
CA ALA A 96 4.98 -25.66 7.65
C ALA A 96 5.11 -25.59 9.19
N VAL A 97 6.24 -25.08 9.70
CA VAL A 97 6.48 -24.94 11.15
C VAL A 97 5.79 -23.68 11.66
N PRO A 98 4.92 -23.77 12.68
CA PRO A 98 4.32 -22.61 13.34
C PRO A 98 5.37 -21.87 14.14
N LEU A 99 5.53 -20.58 13.89
CA LEU A 99 6.52 -19.70 14.52
C LEU A 99 5.84 -18.47 15.12
N PRO A 100 6.18 -18.04 16.34
CA PRO A 100 5.65 -16.81 16.89
C PRO A 100 6.12 -15.59 16.06
N PHE A 101 5.17 -14.78 15.56
CA PHE A 101 5.47 -13.62 14.76
C PHE A 101 4.43 -12.50 14.99
N GLY A 102 4.85 -11.37 15.51
CA GLY A 102 3.97 -10.23 15.81
C GLY A 102 2.96 -10.56 16.92
N SER A 103 1.68 -10.48 16.61
CA SER A 103 0.59 -10.79 17.56
C SER A 103 0.03 -12.21 17.43
N GLY A 104 0.59 -13.05 16.54
CA GLY A 104 0.11 -14.41 16.27
C GLY A 104 1.24 -15.33 15.86
N ASP A 105 0.91 -16.39 15.12
CA ASP A 105 1.86 -17.35 14.59
C ASP A 105 1.91 -17.25 13.06
N VAL A 106 3.05 -17.61 12.47
CA VAL A 106 3.20 -17.80 11.03
C VAL A 106 3.65 -19.23 10.76
N SER A 107 2.93 -19.96 9.93
CA SER A 107 3.33 -21.31 9.51
C SER A 107 4.10 -21.22 8.20
N ILE A 108 5.35 -21.65 8.20
CA ILE A 108 6.29 -21.48 7.08
C ILE A 108 7.38 -22.54 7.13
N ASP A 109 8.01 -22.80 5.99
CA ASP A 109 9.19 -23.67 5.93
C ASP A 109 10.37 -23.03 6.67
N ILE A 110 11.13 -23.84 7.41
CA ILE A 110 12.33 -23.39 8.10
C ILE A 110 13.56 -24.16 7.64
N ALA A 111 14.71 -23.49 7.67
CA ALA A 111 16.04 -24.08 7.49
C ALA A 111 16.88 -23.76 8.74
N LEU A 112 17.23 -24.78 9.52
CA LEU A 112 18.18 -24.63 10.62
C LEU A 112 19.60 -24.80 10.13
N CYS A 113 20.47 -23.91 10.53
CA CYS A 113 21.89 -23.90 10.19
C CYS A 113 22.72 -23.95 11.47
N ASP A 114 23.91 -24.48 11.37
CA ASP A 114 24.96 -24.40 12.38
C ASP A 114 25.76 -23.09 12.28
N SER A 115 26.76 -22.90 13.12
CA SER A 115 27.62 -21.71 13.14
C SER A 115 28.42 -21.50 11.85
N SER A 116 28.58 -22.53 11.00
CA SER A 116 29.26 -22.41 9.71
C SER A 116 28.57 -21.47 8.73
N ALA A 117 27.26 -21.20 8.95
CA ALA A 117 26.48 -20.29 8.15
C ALA A 117 27.06 -18.86 8.07
N PHE A 118 27.77 -18.42 9.12
CA PHE A 118 28.44 -17.12 9.13
C PHE A 118 29.69 -17.05 8.23
N ASN A 119 30.18 -18.20 7.74
CA ASN A 119 31.37 -18.30 6.87
C ASN A 119 31.01 -18.51 5.39
N ARG A 120 29.73 -18.40 4.99
CA ARG A 120 29.30 -18.60 3.61
C ARG A 120 29.94 -17.60 2.66
N LYS A 121 30.30 -18.06 1.47
CA LYS A 121 30.87 -17.21 0.41
C LYS A 121 29.81 -16.53 -0.43
N MET A 122 28.69 -17.23 -0.68
CA MET A 122 27.48 -16.71 -1.33
C MET A 122 26.30 -16.84 -0.37
N ASP A 123 25.27 -16.03 -0.56
CA ASP A 123 24.16 -15.88 0.38
C ASP A 123 24.67 -15.70 1.82
N LYS A 124 25.54 -14.71 1.98
CA LYS A 124 26.18 -14.44 3.27
C LYS A 124 25.14 -14.15 4.32
N MET A 125 25.37 -14.67 5.51
CA MET A 125 24.58 -14.38 6.68
C MET A 125 25.39 -13.48 7.62
N GLU A 126 24.90 -12.25 7.84
CA GLU A 126 25.60 -11.28 8.67
C GLU A 126 24.82 -10.95 9.93
N VAL A 127 25.52 -10.94 11.07
CA VAL A 127 24.94 -10.54 12.35
C VAL A 127 24.75 -9.02 12.37
N ILE A 128 23.51 -8.57 12.56
CA ILE A 128 23.16 -7.13 12.64
C ILE A 128 23.25 -6.62 14.08
N MET A 129 22.79 -7.45 15.02
CA MET A 129 22.89 -7.17 16.45
C MET A 129 22.96 -8.49 17.22
N GLU A 130 23.73 -8.51 18.30
CA GLU A 130 23.83 -9.67 19.18
C GLU A 130 24.09 -9.28 20.63
N ASP A 131 23.73 -10.19 21.54
CA ASP A 131 24.18 -10.19 22.93
C ASP A 131 25.15 -11.34 23.13
N ALA A 132 26.44 -11.02 23.15
CA ALA A 132 27.50 -11.99 23.32
C ALA A 132 27.49 -12.70 24.69
N SER A 133 26.71 -12.22 25.67
CA SER A 133 26.57 -12.86 26.97
C SER A 133 25.69 -14.11 26.96
N VAL A 134 24.89 -14.30 25.91
CA VAL A 134 24.01 -15.48 25.75
C VAL A 134 24.84 -16.69 25.37
N THR A 135 24.77 -17.71 26.21
CA THR A 135 25.45 -19.02 26.06
C THR A 135 24.44 -20.14 26.27
N GLY A 136 24.73 -21.34 25.74
CA GLY A 136 23.82 -22.48 25.77
C GLY A 136 22.83 -22.47 24.61
N ASP A 137 21.63 -22.97 24.78
CA ASP A 137 20.62 -23.11 23.73
C ASP A 137 20.21 -21.74 23.16
N TYR A 138 20.92 -21.26 22.16
CA TYR A 138 20.66 -19.97 21.53
C TYR A 138 20.20 -20.09 20.09
N ILE A 139 19.54 -19.01 19.62
CA ILE A 139 19.14 -18.89 18.23
C ILE A 139 19.46 -17.49 17.69
N TYR A 140 19.90 -17.42 16.46
CA TYR A 140 19.90 -16.21 15.66
C TYR A 140 18.71 -16.25 14.70
N LEU A 141 17.90 -15.21 14.74
CA LEU A 141 16.72 -15.05 13.91
C LEU A 141 16.96 -14.07 12.76
N PRO A 142 16.30 -14.22 11.62
CA PRO A 142 16.26 -13.16 10.60
C PRO A 142 15.81 -11.81 11.20
N TYR A 143 16.39 -10.73 10.69
CA TYR A 143 16.10 -9.37 11.18
C TYR A 143 14.61 -9.00 11.12
N GLN A 144 13.83 -9.67 10.28
CA GLN A 144 12.38 -9.48 10.22
C GLN A 144 11.66 -9.81 11.54
N PHE A 145 12.17 -10.78 12.31
CA PHE A 145 11.59 -11.10 13.63
C PHE A 145 11.73 -9.95 14.63
N TYR A 146 12.81 -9.18 14.54
CA TYR A 146 12.97 -7.96 15.31
C TYR A 146 12.08 -6.82 14.80
N SER A 147 12.17 -6.53 13.51
CA SER A 147 11.54 -5.34 12.91
C SER A 147 10.03 -5.48 12.68
N GLY A 148 9.56 -6.68 12.33
CA GLY A 148 8.15 -6.98 12.05
C GLY A 148 7.50 -7.90 13.08
N GLY A 149 8.30 -8.84 13.63
CA GLY A 149 7.82 -9.81 14.62
C GLY A 149 7.81 -9.30 16.06
N GLY A 150 8.46 -8.18 16.36
CA GLY A 150 8.49 -7.58 17.70
C GLY A 150 9.34 -8.33 18.74
N ILE A 151 10.12 -9.33 18.32
CA ILE A 151 11.01 -10.15 19.18
C ILE A 151 12.29 -9.35 19.47
N LYS A 152 12.81 -9.50 20.68
CA LYS A 152 14.00 -8.78 21.17
C LYS A 152 15.12 -9.73 21.56
N LEU A 153 16.32 -9.17 21.70
CA LEU A 153 17.45 -9.90 22.30
C LEU A 153 17.06 -10.40 23.70
N ASN A 154 17.51 -11.62 24.00
CA ASN A 154 17.24 -12.33 25.26
C ASN A 154 15.79 -12.81 25.46
N ASP A 155 14.89 -12.60 24.50
CA ASP A 155 13.56 -13.21 24.56
C ASP A 155 13.67 -14.73 24.40
N LYS A 156 12.67 -15.44 24.91
CA LYS A 156 12.49 -16.86 24.64
C LYS A 156 11.78 -17.04 23.30
N PHE A 157 12.33 -17.88 22.44
CA PHE A 157 11.76 -18.25 21.15
C PHE A 157 11.52 -19.75 21.13
N GLU A 158 10.25 -20.13 20.96
CA GLU A 158 9.82 -21.51 21.02
C GLU A 158 9.11 -21.92 19.75
N PHE A 159 9.40 -23.10 19.26
CA PHE A 159 8.69 -23.75 18.15
C PHE A 159 8.76 -25.26 18.28
N SER A 160 7.92 -25.96 17.55
CA SER A 160 7.89 -27.41 17.55
C SER A 160 8.18 -27.96 16.16
N VAL A 161 9.06 -28.99 16.13
CA VAL A 161 9.42 -29.73 14.93
C VAL A 161 9.18 -31.21 15.19
N GLU A 162 8.46 -31.88 14.29
CA GLU A 162 8.12 -33.31 14.39
C GLU A 162 7.61 -33.69 15.81
N GLY A 163 6.74 -32.84 16.37
CA GLY A 163 6.14 -33.05 17.69
C GLY A 163 7.05 -32.76 18.90
N VAL A 164 8.29 -32.31 18.66
CA VAL A 164 9.23 -31.95 19.72
C VAL A 164 9.31 -30.45 19.86
N LYS A 165 9.11 -29.95 21.06
CA LYS A 165 9.20 -28.54 21.38
C LYS A 165 10.63 -28.14 21.73
N TYR A 166 11.14 -27.15 21.02
CA TYR A 166 12.44 -26.52 21.27
C TYR A 166 12.23 -25.12 21.84
N SER A 167 13.10 -24.71 22.77
CA SER A 167 13.05 -23.40 23.44
C SER A 167 14.44 -22.80 23.47
N PHE A 168 14.62 -21.71 22.75
CA PHE A 168 15.90 -21.00 22.60
C PHE A 168 15.86 -19.65 23.27
N THR A 169 17.05 -19.13 23.59
CA THR A 169 17.24 -17.71 23.92
C THR A 169 17.72 -16.97 22.68
N VAL A 170 17.03 -15.90 22.29
CA VAL A 170 17.43 -15.08 21.12
C VAL A 170 18.75 -14.38 21.41
N LYS A 171 19.82 -14.86 20.79
CA LYS A 171 21.17 -14.31 20.90
C LYS A 171 21.40 -13.14 19.96
N GLY A 172 20.81 -13.19 18.77
CA GLY A 172 21.04 -12.14 17.78
C GLY A 172 20.05 -12.16 16.62
N PHE A 173 20.21 -11.17 15.75
CA PHE A 173 19.46 -11.04 14.50
C PHE A 173 20.40 -10.93 13.31
N THR A 174 20.04 -11.61 12.23
CA THR A 174 20.86 -11.73 11.02
C THR A 174 20.20 -11.07 9.80
N ALA A 175 21.01 -10.51 8.92
CA ALA A 175 20.63 -10.17 7.55
C ALA A 175 21.04 -11.30 6.63
N LEU A 176 20.10 -11.77 5.81
CA LEU A 176 20.32 -12.80 4.79
C LEU A 176 19.31 -12.62 3.66
N THR A 177 19.67 -13.06 2.47
CA THR A 177 18.79 -12.88 1.30
C THR A 177 17.77 -14.00 1.21
N TYR A 178 18.21 -15.25 1.18
CA TYR A 178 17.30 -16.39 1.11
C TYR A 178 16.97 -16.88 2.53
N GLY A 179 15.68 -16.95 2.84
CA GLY A 179 15.22 -17.31 4.20
C GLY A 179 15.22 -16.17 5.22
N GLY A 180 15.28 -14.91 4.78
CA GLY A 180 15.26 -13.75 5.70
C GLY A 180 13.91 -13.04 5.79
N CYS A 181 12.87 -13.52 5.10
CA CYS A 181 11.58 -12.86 5.02
C CYS A 181 10.46 -13.87 4.79
N ASN A 182 9.33 -13.70 5.47
CA ASN A 182 8.16 -14.57 5.36
C ASN A 182 7.59 -14.66 3.94
N ASN A 183 7.66 -13.59 3.17
CA ASN A 183 7.17 -13.56 1.79
C ASN A 183 8.04 -14.38 0.82
N ALA A 184 9.22 -14.81 1.24
CA ALA A 184 10.10 -15.68 0.47
C ALA A 184 9.88 -17.18 0.77
N ALA A 185 8.79 -17.52 1.45
CA ALA A 185 8.34 -18.86 1.80
C ALA A 185 9.33 -19.71 2.62
N LEU A 186 10.36 -19.11 3.20
CA LEU A 186 11.38 -19.78 4.00
C LEU A 186 11.92 -18.84 5.07
N PHE A 187 12.17 -19.36 6.29
CA PHE A 187 13.06 -18.74 7.27
C PHE A 187 14.30 -19.59 7.55
N SER A 188 15.46 -18.95 7.58
CA SER A 188 16.71 -19.59 7.96
C SER A 188 17.18 -19.10 9.32
N PHE A 189 17.38 -20.02 10.26
CA PHE A 189 17.84 -19.74 11.62
C PHE A 189 19.23 -20.32 11.83
N VAL A 190 20.02 -19.73 12.71
CA VAL A 190 21.24 -20.36 13.21
C VAL A 190 21.03 -20.74 14.65
N VAL A 191 21.24 -22.00 14.97
CA VAL A 191 21.24 -22.54 16.33
C VAL A 191 22.68 -22.94 16.75
N ASP A 192 22.89 -23.20 18.02
CA ASP A 192 24.16 -23.70 18.48
C ASP A 192 24.47 -25.10 17.87
N ASP A 193 25.75 -25.40 17.70
CA ASP A 193 26.19 -26.60 17.00
C ASP A 193 25.78 -27.89 17.72
N ASP A 194 25.68 -27.87 19.04
CA ASP A 194 25.24 -29.04 19.84
C ASP A 194 23.75 -29.33 19.57
N THR A 195 22.90 -28.30 19.62
CA THR A 195 21.48 -28.44 19.29
C THR A 195 21.25 -28.82 17.82
N TYR A 196 22.03 -28.26 16.89
CA TYR A 196 21.97 -28.65 15.48
C TYR A 196 22.20 -30.15 15.30
N ASN A 197 23.27 -30.69 15.92
CA ASN A 197 23.61 -32.10 15.85
C ASN A 197 22.56 -32.98 16.53
N GLU A 198 22.00 -32.56 17.70
CA GLU A 198 20.90 -33.28 18.37
C GLU A 198 19.67 -33.43 17.44
N ILE A 199 19.28 -32.34 16.77
CA ILE A 199 18.15 -32.35 15.85
C ILE A 199 18.43 -33.24 14.64
N LEU A 200 19.68 -33.22 14.11
CA LEU A 200 20.11 -34.08 13.02
C LEU A 200 20.07 -35.56 13.42
N GLU A 201 20.65 -35.93 14.57
CA GLU A 201 20.66 -37.31 15.05
C GLU A 201 19.24 -37.86 15.28
N ARG A 202 18.31 -37.01 15.75
CA ARG A 202 16.94 -37.41 16.02
C ARG A 202 16.12 -37.64 14.76
N ASN A 203 16.21 -36.73 13.78
CA ASN A 203 15.38 -36.73 12.59
C ASN A 203 16.03 -37.43 11.38
N GLY A 204 17.35 -37.73 11.49
CA GLY A 204 18.09 -38.46 10.48
C GLY A 204 18.20 -37.73 9.13
N GLU A 205 18.53 -38.50 8.10
CA GLU A 205 18.75 -37.98 6.73
C GLU A 205 17.51 -37.33 6.07
N THR A 206 16.31 -37.59 6.61
CA THR A 206 15.08 -37.02 6.07
C THR A 206 14.96 -35.52 6.36
N ALA A 207 15.58 -35.05 7.44
CA ALA A 207 15.62 -33.62 7.79
C ALA A 207 16.74 -32.88 7.03
N GLU A 208 17.78 -33.59 6.58
CA GLU A 208 18.84 -32.93 5.80
C GLU A 208 18.31 -32.47 4.44
N GLY A 209 18.62 -31.21 4.13
CA GLY A 209 18.42 -30.60 2.85
C GLY A 209 19.64 -29.82 2.41
N LEU A 210 19.68 -29.45 1.15
CA LEU A 210 20.75 -28.61 0.62
C LEU A 210 20.17 -27.40 -0.09
N ILE A 211 20.93 -26.33 -0.11
CA ILE A 211 20.65 -25.11 -0.84
C ILE A 211 21.84 -24.85 -1.77
N ILE A 212 21.53 -24.72 -3.07
CA ILE A 212 22.47 -24.42 -4.14
C ILE A 212 22.23 -22.97 -4.53
N VAL A 213 23.17 -22.08 -4.25
CA VAL A 213 23.14 -20.68 -4.68
C VAL A 213 24.06 -20.52 -5.87
N TYR A 214 23.68 -19.73 -6.87
CA TYR A 214 24.41 -19.66 -8.13
C TYR A 214 24.42 -18.26 -8.76
N ASP A 215 25.49 -17.95 -9.50
CA ASP A 215 25.61 -16.86 -10.46
C ASP A 215 25.66 -17.47 -11.87
N LEU A 216 24.79 -16.99 -12.76
CA LEU A 216 24.71 -17.50 -14.14
C LEU A 216 25.70 -16.80 -15.05
N LYS A 217 26.19 -17.52 -16.05
CA LYS A 217 26.95 -16.94 -17.16
C LYS A 217 26.06 -16.00 -17.99
N GLU A 218 26.69 -15.00 -18.61
CA GLU A 218 25.98 -14.06 -19.46
C GLU A 218 25.22 -14.79 -20.60
N GLY A 219 23.93 -14.50 -20.70
CA GLY A 219 23.03 -15.10 -21.71
C GLY A 219 22.32 -16.37 -21.29
N VAL A 220 22.60 -16.95 -20.13
CA VAL A 220 21.84 -18.08 -19.58
C VAL A 220 20.52 -17.59 -18.99
N ASN A 221 19.40 -18.21 -19.38
CA ASN A 221 18.09 -17.87 -18.82
C ASN A 221 17.89 -18.55 -17.45
N ASN A 222 17.61 -17.76 -16.43
CA ASN A 222 17.47 -18.25 -15.06
C ASN A 222 16.31 -19.26 -14.88
N GLY A 223 15.17 -19.00 -15.53
CA GLY A 223 14.03 -19.90 -15.50
C GLY A 223 14.34 -21.26 -16.10
N GLU A 224 14.91 -21.27 -17.32
CA GLU A 224 15.37 -22.49 -18.02
C GLU A 224 16.38 -23.29 -17.18
N PHE A 225 17.36 -22.60 -16.62
CA PHE A 225 18.38 -23.19 -15.77
C PHE A 225 17.77 -23.92 -14.55
N ARG A 226 16.86 -23.23 -13.81
CA ARG A 226 16.21 -23.81 -12.63
C ARG A 226 15.35 -25.01 -12.96
N ILE A 227 14.57 -24.93 -14.04
CA ILE A 227 13.67 -26.02 -14.48
C ILE A 227 14.47 -27.24 -14.84
N ARG A 228 15.49 -27.07 -15.69
CA ARG A 228 16.35 -28.18 -16.11
C ARG A 228 17.02 -28.85 -14.92
N ASN A 229 17.66 -28.08 -14.06
CA ASN A 229 18.38 -28.64 -12.91
C ASN A 229 17.43 -29.28 -11.89
N ARG A 230 16.24 -28.69 -11.67
CA ARG A 230 15.18 -29.32 -10.87
C ARG A 230 14.80 -30.70 -11.42
N ASN A 231 14.56 -30.80 -12.72
CA ASN A 231 14.16 -32.04 -13.37
C ASN A 231 15.28 -33.11 -13.27
N GLU A 232 16.54 -32.73 -13.45
CA GLU A 232 17.68 -33.64 -13.28
C GLU A 232 17.83 -34.10 -11.82
N LEU A 233 17.67 -33.23 -10.85
CA LEU A 233 17.69 -33.58 -9.43
C LEU A 233 16.55 -34.54 -9.06
N LEU A 234 15.35 -34.38 -9.61
CA LEU A 234 14.22 -35.29 -9.41
C LEU A 234 14.43 -36.65 -10.11
N LYS A 235 15.22 -36.73 -11.20
CA LYS A 235 15.61 -38.02 -11.78
C LYS A 235 16.57 -38.78 -10.86
N ILE A 236 17.44 -38.09 -10.13
CA ILE A 236 18.34 -38.70 -9.14
C ILE A 236 17.53 -39.22 -7.95
N ASN A 237 16.63 -38.41 -7.41
CA ASN A 237 15.74 -38.84 -6.33
C ASN A 237 14.30 -38.34 -6.59
N PRO A 238 13.40 -39.23 -7.05
CA PRO A 238 11.99 -38.88 -7.30
C PRO A 238 11.20 -38.46 -6.05
N LYS A 239 11.69 -38.76 -4.86
CA LYS A 239 11.04 -38.38 -3.57
C LYS A 239 11.53 -37.02 -3.06
N ALA A 240 12.55 -36.44 -3.68
CA ALA A 240 13.05 -35.13 -3.28
C ALA A 240 12.01 -34.04 -3.56
N ILE A 241 11.89 -33.11 -2.62
CA ILE A 241 11.09 -31.90 -2.78
C ILE A 241 12.06 -30.78 -3.17
N THR A 242 11.87 -30.24 -4.37
CA THR A 242 12.71 -29.16 -4.88
C THR A 242 11.92 -27.86 -5.02
N THR A 243 12.43 -26.78 -4.48
CA THR A 243 11.90 -25.42 -4.67
C THR A 243 13.06 -24.46 -4.95
N GLY A 244 12.78 -23.27 -5.38
CA GLY A 244 13.82 -22.26 -5.62
C GLY A 244 13.25 -21.07 -6.38
N PHE A 245 13.88 -19.92 -6.17
CA PHE A 245 13.48 -18.67 -6.77
C PHE A 245 14.69 -17.92 -7.34
N ASP A 246 14.47 -17.14 -8.38
CA ASP A 246 15.43 -16.14 -8.83
C ASP A 246 15.43 -14.94 -7.88
N ILE A 247 16.53 -14.21 -7.90
CA ILE A 247 16.73 -13.05 -7.04
C ILE A 247 15.67 -11.97 -7.27
N ASP A 248 15.21 -11.78 -8.50
CA ASP A 248 14.18 -10.77 -8.84
C ASP A 248 12.84 -11.11 -8.19
N THR A 249 12.46 -12.38 -8.18
CA THR A 249 11.27 -12.88 -7.49
C THR A 249 11.38 -12.64 -5.97
N VAL A 250 12.51 -12.95 -5.37
CA VAL A 250 12.74 -12.77 -3.93
C VAL A 250 12.70 -11.28 -3.56
N ILE A 251 13.39 -10.41 -4.31
CA ILE A 251 13.36 -8.96 -4.08
C ILE A 251 11.96 -8.38 -4.26
N SER A 252 11.25 -8.81 -5.32
CA SER A 252 9.85 -8.38 -5.55
C SER A 252 8.94 -8.76 -4.39
N SER A 253 9.06 -9.98 -3.86
CA SER A 253 8.28 -10.43 -2.71
C SER A 253 8.57 -9.61 -1.45
N ARG A 254 9.85 -9.29 -1.18
CA ARG A 254 10.27 -8.46 -0.04
C ARG A 254 9.79 -7.02 -0.13
N THR A 255 9.68 -6.46 -1.34
CA THR A 255 9.35 -5.06 -1.57
C THR A 255 7.89 -4.79 -1.91
N PHE A 256 7.10 -5.84 -2.15
CA PHE A 256 5.72 -5.76 -2.62
C PHE A 256 4.82 -4.85 -1.77
N ILE A 257 4.81 -5.04 -0.45
CA ILE A 257 3.99 -4.24 0.47
C ILE A 257 4.47 -2.78 0.53
N GLY A 258 5.78 -2.58 0.54
CA GLY A 258 6.36 -1.24 0.47
C GLY A 258 5.95 -0.49 -0.79
N LEU A 259 5.87 -1.19 -1.93
CA LEU A 259 5.41 -0.63 -3.19
C LEU A 259 3.91 -0.26 -3.15
N ILE A 260 3.06 -1.13 -2.59
CA ILE A 260 1.64 -0.82 -2.37
C ILE A 260 1.50 0.44 -1.50
N LEU A 261 2.30 0.55 -0.44
CA LEU A 261 2.30 1.72 0.44
C LEU A 261 2.68 2.99 -0.32
N ALA A 262 3.80 2.98 -1.06
CA ALA A 262 4.27 4.12 -1.84
C ALA A 262 3.23 4.60 -2.86
N VAL A 263 2.64 3.67 -3.60
CA VAL A 263 1.61 3.96 -4.61
C VAL A 263 0.36 4.52 -3.94
N SER A 264 -0.09 3.94 -2.83
CA SER A 264 -1.24 4.42 -2.08
C SER A 264 -1.04 5.86 -1.57
N PHE A 265 0.17 6.20 -1.10
CA PHE A 265 0.52 7.57 -0.73
C PHE A 265 0.48 8.53 -1.93
N LEU A 266 0.99 8.14 -3.10
CA LEU A 266 0.93 8.95 -4.34
C LEU A 266 -0.51 9.24 -4.75
N VAL A 267 -1.37 8.23 -4.70
CA VAL A 267 -2.79 8.34 -5.00
C VAL A 267 -3.46 9.40 -4.13
N ILE A 268 -3.30 9.28 -2.83
CA ILE A 268 -3.89 10.21 -1.86
C ILE A 268 -3.31 11.61 -2.03
N THR A 269 -2.00 11.69 -2.25
CA THR A 269 -1.31 12.98 -2.48
C THR A 269 -1.83 13.71 -3.71
N SER A 270 -2.25 12.99 -4.76
CA SER A 270 -2.84 13.62 -5.95
C SER A 270 -4.08 14.46 -5.64
N LEU A 271 -4.93 13.99 -4.70
CA LEU A 271 -6.10 14.74 -4.24
C LEU A 271 -5.72 15.98 -3.42
N VAL A 272 -4.69 15.85 -2.57
CA VAL A 272 -4.15 17.00 -1.81
C VAL A 272 -3.57 18.04 -2.76
N VAL A 273 -2.79 17.64 -3.75
CA VAL A 273 -2.24 18.55 -4.78
C VAL A 273 -3.35 19.25 -5.56
N ALA A 274 -4.42 18.55 -5.93
CA ALA A 274 -5.57 19.16 -6.58
C ALA A 274 -6.26 20.22 -5.68
N ALA A 275 -6.39 19.93 -4.39
CA ALA A 275 -6.91 20.90 -3.41
C ALA A 275 -6.01 22.13 -3.28
N VAL A 276 -4.68 21.95 -3.24
CA VAL A 276 -3.68 23.05 -3.24
C VAL A 276 -3.79 23.90 -4.50
N ALA A 277 -3.97 23.28 -5.67
CA ALA A 277 -4.16 23.99 -6.94
C ALA A 277 -5.36 24.93 -6.91
N MET A 278 -6.50 24.41 -6.47
CA MET A 278 -7.74 25.21 -6.36
C MET A 278 -7.58 26.35 -5.37
N MET A 279 -6.93 26.09 -4.24
CA MET A 279 -6.69 27.11 -3.23
C MET A 279 -5.73 28.19 -3.72
N LEU A 280 -4.64 27.80 -4.41
CA LEU A 280 -3.70 28.73 -5.02
C LEU A 280 -4.39 29.65 -6.03
N ALA A 281 -5.17 29.07 -6.96
CA ALA A 281 -5.95 29.82 -7.95
C ALA A 281 -6.94 30.80 -7.30
N ASN A 282 -7.59 30.37 -6.20
CA ASN A 282 -8.48 31.25 -5.45
C ASN A 282 -7.74 32.39 -4.75
N CYS A 283 -6.61 32.12 -4.11
CA CYS A 283 -5.79 33.15 -3.44
C CYS A 283 -5.33 34.22 -4.43
N ILE A 284 -4.87 33.82 -5.61
CA ILE A 284 -4.42 34.75 -6.66
C ILE A 284 -5.62 35.58 -7.16
N SER A 285 -6.78 34.94 -7.40
CA SER A 285 -7.97 35.63 -7.86
C SER A 285 -8.48 36.65 -6.83
N ASN A 286 -8.47 36.29 -5.55
CA ASN A 286 -8.86 37.20 -4.46
C ASN A 286 -7.84 38.34 -4.29
N TYR A 287 -6.53 38.04 -4.35
CA TYR A 287 -5.50 39.07 -4.32
C TYR A 287 -5.69 40.12 -5.41
N ILE A 288 -5.98 39.70 -6.66
CA ILE A 288 -6.23 40.62 -7.78
C ILE A 288 -7.43 41.50 -7.49
N LYS A 289 -8.52 40.92 -6.97
CA LYS A 289 -9.73 41.68 -6.62
C LYS A 289 -9.51 42.67 -5.47
N GLU A 290 -8.86 42.22 -4.38
CA GLU A 290 -8.58 43.01 -3.19
C GLU A 290 -7.66 44.19 -3.47
N ASN A 291 -6.75 44.05 -4.44
CA ASN A 291 -5.77 45.10 -4.76
C ASN A 291 -6.08 45.79 -6.10
N MET A 292 -7.33 45.72 -6.61
CA MET A 292 -7.71 46.25 -7.92
C MET A 292 -7.35 47.73 -8.06
N LYS A 293 -7.69 48.60 -7.08
CA LYS A 293 -7.34 50.03 -7.06
C LYS A 293 -5.79 50.24 -7.13
N THR A 294 -5.07 49.51 -6.27
CA THR A 294 -3.61 49.59 -6.23
C THR A 294 -2.98 49.16 -7.56
N LEU A 295 -3.49 48.06 -8.16
CA LEU A 295 -3.02 47.57 -9.46
C LEU A 295 -3.33 48.58 -10.59
N GLY A 296 -4.50 49.25 -10.53
CA GLY A 296 -4.88 50.32 -11.45
C GLY A 296 -3.97 51.53 -11.33
N ALA A 297 -3.69 51.99 -10.08
CA ALA A 297 -2.79 53.06 -9.79
C ALA A 297 -1.35 52.79 -10.27
N LEU A 298 -0.84 51.55 -10.01
CA LEU A 298 0.46 51.13 -10.50
C LEU A 298 0.56 51.18 -12.03
N LYS A 299 -0.49 50.75 -12.75
CA LYS A 299 -0.56 50.82 -14.20
C LYS A 299 -0.61 52.30 -14.70
N ALA A 300 -1.34 53.17 -13.98
CA ALA A 300 -1.44 54.59 -14.29
C ALA A 300 -0.07 55.33 -14.14
N ILE A 301 0.75 54.88 -13.18
CA ILE A 301 2.11 55.42 -12.93
C ILE A 301 3.15 54.80 -13.87
N GLY A 302 2.75 53.88 -14.78
CA GLY A 302 3.64 53.36 -15.82
C GLY A 302 4.24 51.97 -15.53
N TYR A 303 3.69 51.20 -14.55
CA TYR A 303 4.02 49.80 -14.42
C TYR A 303 3.31 48.99 -15.51
N THR A 304 4.04 48.13 -16.19
CA THR A 304 3.47 47.28 -17.22
C THR A 304 2.73 46.07 -16.61
N GLY A 305 1.78 45.51 -17.35
CA GLY A 305 1.13 44.27 -16.93
C GLY A 305 2.12 43.09 -16.72
N LYS A 306 3.28 43.13 -17.42
CA LYS A 306 4.37 42.17 -17.24
C LYS A 306 5.08 42.35 -15.90
N ASP A 307 5.35 43.58 -15.45
CA ASP A 307 5.99 43.86 -14.16
C ASP A 307 5.12 43.38 -13.00
N ILE A 308 3.84 43.65 -13.05
CA ILE A 308 2.87 43.22 -12.01
C ILE A 308 2.71 41.71 -12.00
N LYS A 309 2.56 41.09 -13.17
CA LYS A 309 2.51 39.64 -13.31
C LYS A 309 3.80 38.99 -12.81
N GLY A 310 4.94 39.52 -13.20
CA GLY A 310 6.26 39.06 -12.79
C GLY A 310 6.44 39.10 -11.26
N SER A 311 5.99 40.18 -10.61
CA SER A 311 6.06 40.28 -9.14
C SER A 311 5.21 39.23 -8.41
N LEU A 312 4.04 38.86 -8.95
CA LEU A 312 3.24 37.78 -8.40
C LEU A 312 3.89 36.42 -8.61
N ILE A 313 4.35 36.16 -9.84
CA ILE A 313 5.04 34.89 -10.12
C ILE A 313 6.26 34.73 -9.19
N PHE A 314 7.04 35.80 -9.00
CA PHE A 314 8.21 35.76 -8.13
C PHE A 314 7.86 35.62 -6.65
N TRP A 315 6.75 36.23 -6.20
CA TRP A 315 6.23 36.03 -4.82
C TRP A 315 5.88 34.56 -4.57
N PHE A 316 5.08 33.95 -5.44
CA PHE A 316 4.67 32.54 -5.30
C PHE A 316 5.83 31.57 -5.55
N PHE A 317 6.81 31.94 -6.39
CA PHE A 317 8.06 31.21 -6.55
C PHE A 317 8.84 31.12 -5.24
N ILE A 318 9.06 32.24 -4.55
CA ILE A 318 9.72 32.23 -3.23
C ILE A 318 8.98 31.34 -2.24
N LEU A 319 7.64 31.43 -2.20
CA LEU A 319 6.83 30.59 -1.30
C LEU A 319 6.92 29.10 -1.66
N SER A 320 6.94 28.76 -2.96
CA SER A 320 7.08 27.37 -3.38
C SER A 320 8.46 26.80 -3.08
N VAL A 321 9.53 27.57 -3.28
CA VAL A 321 10.90 27.13 -2.93
C VAL A 321 11.04 26.92 -1.44
N LEU A 322 10.62 27.89 -0.61
CA LEU A 322 10.70 27.75 0.84
C LEU A 322 9.78 26.65 1.36
N GLY A 323 8.55 26.57 0.84
CA GLY A 323 7.58 25.56 1.22
C GLY A 323 8.01 24.14 0.85
N SER A 324 8.53 23.96 -0.37
CA SER A 324 9.02 22.65 -0.79
C SER A 324 10.32 22.24 -0.08
N ALA A 325 11.23 23.19 0.19
CA ALA A 325 12.42 22.91 0.99
C ALA A 325 12.06 22.49 2.43
N ALA A 326 11.11 23.17 3.06
CA ALA A 326 10.62 22.79 4.38
C ALA A 326 9.86 21.45 4.34
N GLY A 327 9.08 21.20 3.26
CA GLY A 327 8.32 19.97 3.07
C GLY A 327 9.23 18.74 2.90
N ILE A 328 10.28 18.85 2.10
CA ILE A 328 11.24 17.74 1.93
C ILE A 328 12.06 17.50 3.23
N ALA A 329 12.44 18.57 3.94
CA ALA A 329 13.11 18.43 5.23
C ALA A 329 12.19 17.72 6.25
N ALA A 330 10.90 18.07 6.28
CA ALA A 330 9.91 17.38 7.12
C ALA A 330 9.69 15.92 6.68
N ALA A 331 9.77 15.63 5.36
CA ALA A 331 9.69 14.26 4.86
C ALA A 331 10.84 13.40 5.38
N TYR A 332 12.09 13.91 5.36
CA TYR A 332 13.23 13.21 5.96
C TYR A 332 13.09 12.99 7.47
N LEU A 333 12.49 13.94 8.20
CA LEU A 333 12.24 13.79 9.65
C LEU A 333 11.18 12.74 9.98
N ILE A 334 10.18 12.57 9.12
CA ILE A 334 9.09 11.62 9.34
C ILE A 334 9.40 10.25 8.72
N MET A 335 10.28 10.20 7.73
CA MET A 335 10.63 8.96 7.01
C MET A 335 11.03 7.79 7.92
N PRO A 336 11.75 7.95 9.05
CA PRO A 336 12.06 6.84 9.95
C PRO A 336 10.83 6.07 10.43
N VAL A 337 9.69 6.76 10.67
CA VAL A 337 8.44 6.10 11.10
C VAL A 337 7.87 5.20 9.97
N PHE A 338 7.96 5.64 8.73
CA PHE A 338 7.54 4.81 7.59
C PHE A 338 8.57 3.75 7.23
N ALA A 339 9.85 4.05 7.48
CA ALA A 339 10.95 3.10 7.29
C ALA A 339 10.77 1.86 8.16
N GLU A 340 10.39 1.98 9.43
CA GLU A 340 10.12 0.82 10.32
C GLU A 340 9.07 -0.12 9.72
N ILE A 341 8.03 0.43 9.09
CA ILE A 341 6.97 -0.35 8.45
C ILE A 341 7.52 -1.12 7.23
N VAL A 342 8.31 -0.44 6.38
CA VAL A 342 8.91 -1.06 5.19
C VAL A 342 9.95 -2.11 5.59
N VAL A 343 10.77 -1.82 6.59
CA VAL A 343 11.80 -2.72 7.14
C VAL A 343 11.17 -3.97 7.74
N GLY A 344 10.07 -3.82 8.49
CA GLY A 344 9.32 -4.94 9.07
C GLY A 344 8.83 -5.95 8.03
N GLN A 345 8.62 -5.52 6.78
CA GLN A 345 8.24 -6.39 5.68
C GLN A 345 9.43 -6.87 4.86
N MET A 346 10.38 -5.98 4.61
CA MET A 346 11.55 -6.26 3.77
C MET A 346 12.54 -7.22 4.45
N GLY A 347 12.63 -7.19 5.80
CA GLY A 347 13.53 -8.02 6.58
C GLY A 347 15.01 -7.66 6.46
N PHE A 348 15.32 -6.48 5.88
CA PHE A 348 16.66 -5.92 5.86
C PHE A 348 16.74 -4.63 6.67
N PRO A 349 17.85 -4.36 7.36
CA PRO A 349 18.05 -3.07 8.01
C PRO A 349 18.09 -1.96 6.94
N TYR A 350 17.39 -0.87 7.22
CA TYR A 350 17.39 0.29 6.35
C TYR A 350 17.61 1.56 7.20
N GLN A 351 18.53 2.37 6.76
CA GLN A 351 18.75 3.70 7.31
C GLN A 351 18.42 4.76 6.26
N VAL A 352 17.62 5.73 6.67
CA VAL A 352 17.22 6.83 5.79
C VAL A 352 18.46 7.56 5.27
N SER A 353 18.69 7.48 3.98
CA SER A 353 19.82 8.11 3.30
C SER A 353 19.38 9.27 2.43
N PHE A 354 20.34 10.11 2.01
CA PHE A 354 20.04 11.19 1.08
C PHE A 354 19.93 10.63 -0.34
N ASN A 355 18.71 10.69 -0.89
CA ASN A 355 18.45 10.31 -2.28
C ASN A 355 18.13 11.54 -3.13
N LEU A 356 18.93 11.76 -4.19
CA LEU A 356 18.81 12.93 -5.06
C LEU A 356 17.47 12.95 -5.80
N LEU A 357 17.03 11.82 -6.35
CA LEU A 357 15.77 11.74 -7.11
C LEU A 357 14.55 11.96 -6.21
N ALA A 358 14.52 11.29 -5.06
CA ALA A 358 13.46 11.46 -4.05
C ALA A 358 13.39 12.89 -3.49
N THR A 359 14.49 13.63 -3.55
CA THR A 359 14.57 15.03 -3.09
C THR A 359 14.20 16.02 -4.19
N VAL A 360 14.79 15.89 -5.37
CA VAL A 360 14.67 16.89 -6.46
C VAL A 360 13.32 16.80 -7.16
N ILE A 361 12.78 15.60 -7.37
CA ILE A 361 11.51 15.44 -8.11
C ILE A 361 10.35 16.14 -7.41
N PRO A 362 10.05 15.91 -6.10
CA PRO A 362 8.91 16.56 -5.44
C PRO A 362 9.09 18.08 -5.34
N VAL A 363 10.32 18.56 -5.07
CA VAL A 363 10.61 19.98 -5.00
C VAL A 363 10.38 20.66 -6.35
N THR A 364 10.96 20.10 -7.41
CA THR A 364 10.81 20.64 -8.77
C THR A 364 9.36 20.58 -9.24
N PHE A 365 8.66 19.48 -8.97
CA PHE A 365 7.25 19.33 -9.31
C PHE A 365 6.38 20.42 -8.67
N ILE A 366 6.49 20.65 -7.37
CA ILE A 366 5.69 21.66 -6.66
C ILE A 366 6.04 23.08 -7.12
N ILE A 367 7.32 23.37 -7.38
CA ILE A 367 7.73 24.68 -7.93
C ILE A 367 7.13 24.89 -9.31
N LEU A 368 7.32 23.97 -10.24
CA LEU A 368 6.79 24.10 -11.61
C LEU A 368 5.26 24.17 -11.61
N PHE A 369 4.61 23.31 -10.84
CA PHE A 369 3.17 23.29 -10.68
C PHE A 369 2.64 24.65 -10.17
N THR A 370 3.25 25.20 -9.12
CA THR A 370 2.89 26.51 -8.58
C THR A 370 3.10 27.62 -9.62
N LEU A 371 4.20 27.60 -10.37
CA LEU A 371 4.48 28.58 -11.41
C LEU A 371 3.45 28.52 -12.53
N ILE A 372 3.07 27.33 -12.99
CA ILE A 372 2.06 27.12 -14.04
C ILE A 372 0.71 27.68 -13.60
N VAL A 373 0.23 27.28 -12.40
CA VAL A 373 -1.06 27.76 -11.86
C VAL A 373 -1.04 29.27 -11.66
N THR A 374 0.07 29.81 -11.13
CA THR A 374 0.23 31.27 -10.92
C THR A 374 0.23 32.04 -12.24
N ALA A 375 0.98 31.58 -13.24
CA ALA A 375 1.02 32.20 -14.54
C ALA A 375 -0.33 32.20 -15.26
N ALA A 376 -1.05 31.07 -15.17
CA ALA A 376 -2.40 30.95 -15.74
C ALA A 376 -3.39 31.94 -15.07
N CYS A 377 -3.40 31.99 -13.74
CA CYS A 377 -4.30 32.90 -13.01
C CYS A 377 -3.92 34.38 -13.15
N ALA A 378 -2.62 34.69 -13.11
CA ALA A 378 -2.10 36.06 -13.24
C ALA A 378 -2.26 36.64 -14.67
N SER A 379 -2.52 35.81 -15.68
CA SER A 379 -2.78 36.28 -17.04
C SER A 379 -3.98 37.26 -17.12
N LYS A 380 -4.94 37.14 -16.18
CA LYS A 380 -6.07 38.05 -16.06
C LYS A 380 -5.67 39.49 -15.75
N ILE A 381 -4.49 39.75 -15.16
CA ILE A 381 -3.99 41.10 -14.83
C ILE A 381 -3.70 41.89 -16.10
N SER A 382 -3.28 41.25 -17.17
CA SER A 382 -3.01 41.91 -18.42
C SER A 382 -4.25 42.57 -19.03
N LYS A 383 -5.42 41.98 -18.76
CA LYS A 383 -6.74 42.46 -19.27
C LYS A 383 -7.38 43.59 -18.42
N ILE A 384 -6.75 43.99 -17.31
CA ILE A 384 -7.29 45.07 -16.45
C ILE A 384 -6.93 46.43 -17.02
N HIS A 385 -7.95 47.21 -17.39
CA HIS A 385 -7.78 48.60 -17.82
C HIS A 385 -7.63 49.52 -16.59
N PRO A 386 -6.66 50.48 -16.57
CA PRO A 386 -6.40 51.37 -15.42
C PRO A 386 -7.65 52.15 -14.96
N ILE A 387 -8.38 52.70 -15.90
CA ILE A 387 -9.60 53.50 -15.59
C ILE A 387 -10.68 52.67 -14.90
N VAL A 388 -10.91 51.44 -15.38
CA VAL A 388 -11.92 50.53 -14.80
C VAL A 388 -11.47 50.08 -13.39
N ALA A 389 -10.18 49.88 -13.22
CA ALA A 389 -9.59 49.45 -11.94
C ALA A 389 -9.67 50.57 -10.87
N LEU A 390 -9.44 51.82 -11.25
CA LEU A 390 -9.52 53.02 -10.37
C LEU A 390 -10.97 53.34 -9.96
N ARG A 391 -11.94 53.03 -10.86
CA ARG A 391 -13.38 53.18 -10.55
C ARG A 391 -13.99 52.02 -9.75
N GLU A 392 -13.19 51.18 -9.12
CA GLU A 392 -13.58 49.99 -8.34
C GLU A 392 -14.28 48.89 -9.15
N GLY A 393 -14.05 48.86 -10.51
CA GLY A 393 -14.76 47.98 -11.40
C GLY A 393 -16.25 48.05 -11.10
N ILE A 394 -17.08 48.57 -11.93
CA ILE A 394 -18.50 48.69 -11.67
C ILE A 394 -19.00 47.30 -11.22
N GLU A 395 -19.07 47.07 -9.92
CA GLU A 395 -19.86 45.94 -9.40
C GLU A 395 -21.31 46.28 -9.75
N SER A 396 -21.78 45.73 -10.85
CA SER A 396 -23.17 45.78 -11.19
C SER A 396 -23.91 45.02 -10.09
N HIS A 397 -24.45 45.77 -9.11
CA HIS A 397 -25.36 45.23 -8.13
C HIS A 397 -26.51 44.55 -8.85
N ASN A 398 -26.55 43.26 -8.81
CA ASN A 398 -27.64 42.52 -9.39
C ASN A 398 -28.84 42.51 -8.41
N PHE A 399 -29.56 43.65 -8.38
CA PHE A 399 -30.73 43.85 -7.49
C PHE A 399 -31.85 42.81 -7.71
N LYS A 400 -31.80 41.99 -8.77
CA LYS A 400 -32.82 41.02 -9.14
C LYS A 400 -32.76 39.69 -8.38
N LYS A 401 -31.73 39.38 -7.63
CA LYS A 401 -31.58 38.08 -6.94
C LYS A 401 -31.38 38.26 -5.44
N ASN A 402 -32.50 38.46 -4.70
CA ASN A 402 -32.49 38.27 -3.25
C ASN A 402 -32.76 36.80 -2.95
N HIS A 403 -31.72 36.00 -2.74
CA HIS A 403 -31.83 34.54 -2.48
C HIS A 403 -32.41 34.24 -1.09
N VAL A 404 -32.32 35.17 -0.12
CA VAL A 404 -32.85 35.02 1.24
C VAL A 404 -33.52 36.34 1.61
N ALA A 405 -34.83 36.40 1.52
CA ALA A 405 -35.63 37.53 1.99
C ALA A 405 -35.81 37.40 3.51
N LEU A 406 -35.18 38.31 4.29
CA LEU A 406 -35.17 38.26 5.74
C LEU A 406 -36.55 38.40 6.38
N ASP A 407 -37.48 39.05 5.67
CA ASP A 407 -38.87 39.26 6.05
C ASP A 407 -39.78 38.02 5.86
N LYS A 408 -39.32 37.03 5.10
CA LYS A 408 -40.09 35.83 4.75
C LYS A 408 -39.52 34.52 5.31
N THR A 409 -38.37 34.59 6.04
CA THR A 409 -37.70 33.42 6.60
C THR A 409 -38.08 33.15 8.02
N SER A 410 -38.46 31.89 8.34
CA SER A 410 -38.73 31.37 9.69
C SER A 410 -37.46 30.99 10.49
N LEU A 411 -36.26 31.11 9.90
CA LEU A 411 -35.01 30.80 10.53
C LEU A 411 -34.59 31.84 11.55
N SER A 412 -33.78 31.44 12.54
CA SER A 412 -33.15 32.39 13.48
C SER A 412 -32.36 33.46 12.72
N LEU A 413 -32.25 34.66 13.27
CA LEU A 413 -31.58 35.79 12.62
C LEU A 413 -30.12 35.45 12.20
N ASN A 414 -29.38 34.74 13.07
CA ASN A 414 -28.01 34.32 12.77
C ASN A 414 -27.97 33.33 11.60
N ALA A 415 -28.90 32.40 11.51
CA ALA A 415 -28.99 31.43 10.43
C ALA A 415 -29.39 32.12 9.09
N SER A 416 -30.37 33.03 9.12
CA SER A 416 -30.79 33.80 7.93
C SER A 416 -29.67 34.66 7.37
N LEU A 417 -28.91 35.34 8.22
CA LEU A 417 -27.74 36.14 7.81
C LEU A 417 -26.58 35.25 7.34
N ALA A 418 -26.38 34.09 7.95
CA ALA A 418 -25.42 33.10 7.48
C ALA A 418 -25.77 32.59 6.08
N MET A 419 -27.03 32.23 5.82
CA MET A 419 -27.48 31.80 4.49
C MET A 419 -27.37 32.92 3.44
N LYS A 420 -27.65 34.15 3.79
CA LYS A 420 -27.43 35.32 2.90
C LYS A 420 -25.95 35.49 2.58
N THR A 421 -25.08 35.28 3.57
CA THR A 421 -23.62 35.33 3.39
C THR A 421 -23.13 34.16 2.52
N PHE A 422 -23.71 32.97 2.70
CA PHE A 422 -23.45 31.79 1.88
C PHE A 422 -23.69 32.06 0.41
N PHE A 423 -24.91 32.49 0.05
CA PHE A 423 -25.26 32.78 -1.35
C PHE A 423 -24.50 33.97 -1.94
N GLY A 424 -24.12 34.95 -1.10
CA GLY A 424 -23.31 36.09 -1.53
C GLY A 424 -21.83 35.71 -1.85
N ASN A 425 -21.33 34.55 -1.36
CA ASN A 425 -19.95 34.15 -1.54
C ASN A 425 -19.84 32.75 -2.17
N MET A 426 -20.68 32.46 -3.14
CA MET A 426 -20.80 31.14 -3.80
C MET A 426 -19.45 30.59 -4.27
N LYS A 427 -18.57 31.42 -4.83
CA LYS A 427 -17.27 30.97 -5.30
C LYS A 427 -16.40 30.37 -4.18
N GLN A 428 -16.34 31.01 -3.01
CA GLN A 428 -15.59 30.53 -1.87
C GLN A 428 -16.22 29.24 -1.29
N ASN A 429 -17.55 29.20 -1.27
CA ASN A 429 -18.32 28.07 -0.80
C ASN A 429 -18.19 26.85 -1.71
N VAL A 430 -18.10 27.02 -3.04
CA VAL A 430 -17.82 25.94 -3.99
C VAL A 430 -16.40 25.38 -3.75
N ILE A 431 -15.42 26.23 -3.49
CA ILE A 431 -14.06 25.78 -3.18
C ILE A 431 -14.04 25.00 -1.86
N THR A 432 -14.71 25.51 -0.82
CA THR A 432 -14.87 24.79 0.44
C THR A 432 -15.51 23.42 0.21
N PHE A 433 -16.59 23.37 -0.57
CA PHE A 433 -17.29 22.13 -0.94
C PHE A 433 -16.36 21.10 -1.60
N ILE A 434 -15.63 21.51 -2.66
CA ILE A 434 -14.77 20.59 -3.42
C ILE A 434 -13.58 20.12 -2.56
N VAL A 435 -12.92 21.04 -1.85
CA VAL A 435 -11.73 20.68 -1.08
C VAL A 435 -12.09 19.81 0.13
N THR A 436 -13.16 20.17 0.87
CA THR A 436 -13.63 19.30 1.97
C THR A 436 -14.03 17.94 1.42
N GLY A 437 -14.66 17.90 0.24
CA GLY A 437 -15.01 16.65 -0.43
C GLY A 437 -13.81 15.78 -0.78
N PHE A 438 -12.75 16.36 -1.32
CA PHE A 438 -11.51 15.61 -1.58
C PHE A 438 -10.87 15.07 -0.29
N MET A 439 -10.93 15.83 0.80
CA MET A 439 -10.41 15.36 2.08
C MET A 439 -11.27 14.21 2.66
N ILE A 440 -12.59 14.28 2.51
CA ILE A 440 -13.49 13.18 2.88
C ILE A 440 -13.18 11.95 2.03
N PHE A 441 -13.05 12.10 0.71
CA PHE A 441 -12.72 11.01 -0.20
C PHE A 441 -11.36 10.35 0.16
N THR A 442 -10.36 11.16 0.49
CA THR A 442 -9.05 10.70 0.99
C THR A 442 -9.18 9.86 2.26
N CYS A 443 -9.95 10.34 3.24
CA CYS A 443 -10.18 9.60 4.48
C CYS A 443 -10.98 8.30 4.24
N VAL A 444 -11.93 8.30 3.31
CA VAL A 444 -12.70 7.11 2.96
C VAL A 444 -11.82 6.06 2.28
N ILE A 445 -10.91 6.45 1.39
CA ILE A 445 -9.94 5.50 0.80
C ILE A 445 -9.05 4.89 1.90
N SER A 446 -8.55 5.71 2.82
CA SER A 446 -7.74 5.21 3.93
C SER A 446 -8.53 4.30 4.88
N LEU A 447 -9.81 4.61 5.11
CA LEU A 447 -10.72 3.75 5.86
C LEU A 447 -10.99 2.42 5.15
N LEU A 448 -11.15 2.46 3.83
CA LEU A 448 -11.35 1.28 3.00
C LEU A 448 -10.14 0.35 3.09
N MET A 449 -8.92 0.90 3.05
CA MET A 449 -7.70 0.13 3.27
C MET A 449 -7.67 -0.48 4.68
N TYR A 450 -8.01 0.30 5.71
CA TYR A 450 -8.07 -0.19 7.08
C TYR A 450 -9.10 -1.30 7.27
N GLU A 451 -10.30 -1.16 6.72
CA GLU A 451 -11.38 -2.15 6.86
C GLU A 451 -11.01 -3.48 6.20
N ASN A 452 -10.48 -3.45 4.97
CA ASN A 452 -10.23 -4.64 4.16
C ASN A 452 -8.86 -5.30 4.39
N PHE A 453 -7.92 -4.62 5.06
CA PHE A 453 -6.60 -5.19 5.37
C PHE A 453 -6.32 -5.34 6.87
N SER A 454 -7.10 -4.67 7.74
CA SER A 454 -6.86 -4.71 9.18
C SER A 454 -8.01 -5.31 9.97
N ARG A 455 -9.23 -4.80 9.75
CA ARG A 455 -10.39 -5.17 10.57
C ARG A 455 -11.08 -6.45 10.09
N HIS A 456 -11.35 -6.53 8.80
CA HIS A 456 -11.94 -7.70 8.14
C HIS A 456 -11.11 -8.00 6.88
N PRO A 457 -9.96 -8.69 7.04
CA PRO A 457 -9.07 -8.94 5.92
C PRO A 457 -9.77 -9.68 4.78
N LYS A 458 -9.91 -9.03 3.63
CA LYS A 458 -10.44 -9.61 2.39
C LYS A 458 -9.30 -10.00 1.45
N LEU A 459 -8.71 -11.13 1.72
CA LEU A 459 -7.59 -11.63 0.94
C LEU A 459 -8.01 -12.23 -0.41
N GLU A 460 -9.29 -12.58 -0.56
CA GLU A 460 -9.90 -12.97 -1.84
C GLU A 460 -9.63 -11.95 -2.95
N ILE A 461 -9.36 -10.68 -2.60
CA ILE A 461 -9.02 -9.65 -3.57
C ILE A 461 -7.58 -9.81 -4.08
N LEU A 462 -6.70 -10.36 -3.26
CA LEU A 462 -5.27 -10.50 -3.54
C LEU A 462 -4.90 -11.91 -4.02
N MET A 463 -5.65 -12.93 -3.59
CA MET A 463 -5.37 -14.35 -3.83
C MET A 463 -6.32 -14.93 -4.87
N THR A 464 -5.87 -15.99 -5.53
CA THR A 464 -6.66 -16.69 -6.55
C THR A 464 -7.80 -17.49 -5.92
N GLU A 465 -7.54 -18.18 -4.80
CA GLU A 465 -8.53 -18.95 -4.06
C GLU A 465 -8.21 -18.91 -2.57
N MET A 466 -9.24 -19.09 -1.76
CA MET A 466 -9.15 -19.17 -0.30
C MET A 466 -10.07 -20.25 0.24
N CYS A 467 -9.69 -20.80 1.41
CA CYS A 467 -10.49 -21.78 2.15
C CYS A 467 -10.25 -21.60 3.65
N SER A 468 -10.94 -22.36 4.46
CA SER A 468 -10.66 -22.44 5.90
C SER A 468 -9.47 -23.36 6.17
N GLY A 469 -9.43 -24.53 5.54
CA GLY A 469 -8.32 -25.46 5.71
C GLY A 469 -8.13 -26.40 4.53
N VAL A 470 -6.96 -27.03 4.52
CA VAL A 470 -6.57 -28.05 3.53
C VAL A 470 -6.11 -29.28 4.25
N VAL A 471 -6.57 -30.43 3.79
CA VAL A 471 -6.05 -31.75 4.19
C VAL A 471 -5.53 -32.45 2.93
N THR A 472 -4.32 -32.96 2.98
CA THR A 472 -3.72 -33.75 1.89
C THR A 472 -3.60 -35.18 2.35
N PHE A 473 -4.31 -36.06 1.68
CA PHE A 473 -4.24 -37.51 1.89
C PHE A 473 -3.27 -38.13 0.89
N ASP A 474 -2.66 -39.26 1.27
CA ASP A 474 -1.96 -40.09 0.30
C ASP A 474 -2.96 -40.73 -0.70
N ASN A 475 -2.44 -41.30 -1.76
CA ASN A 475 -3.31 -41.87 -2.81
C ASN A 475 -4.10 -43.09 -2.35
N ASP A 476 -3.63 -43.80 -1.31
CA ASP A 476 -4.24 -45.03 -0.84
C ASP A 476 -5.50 -44.74 -0.01
N THR A 477 -5.57 -43.59 0.64
CA THR A 477 -6.68 -43.22 1.54
C THR A 477 -7.48 -42.03 1.03
N ALA A 478 -7.17 -41.47 -0.15
CA ALA A 478 -7.79 -40.27 -0.71
C ALA A 478 -9.32 -40.32 -0.80
N ASP A 479 -9.88 -41.45 -1.28
CA ASP A 479 -11.33 -41.61 -1.43
C ASP A 479 -12.03 -41.75 -0.06
N GLU A 480 -11.47 -42.51 0.85
CA GLU A 480 -12.00 -42.66 2.22
C GLU A 480 -11.92 -41.32 2.98
N GLY A 481 -10.85 -40.57 2.76
CA GLY A 481 -10.66 -39.23 3.31
C GLY A 481 -11.71 -38.25 2.81
N LEU A 482 -12.03 -38.27 1.50
CA LEU A 482 -13.09 -37.47 0.93
C LEU A 482 -14.46 -37.82 1.51
N GLU A 483 -14.83 -39.14 1.57
CA GLU A 483 -16.09 -39.56 2.17
C GLU A 483 -16.20 -39.10 3.63
N TYR A 484 -15.09 -39.15 4.37
CA TYR A 484 -15.06 -38.65 5.75
C TYR A 484 -15.29 -37.14 5.81
N LEU A 485 -14.61 -36.34 5.00
CA LEU A 485 -14.81 -34.90 4.97
C LEU A 485 -16.27 -34.55 4.58
N GLU A 486 -16.84 -35.22 3.58
CA GLU A 486 -18.23 -35.03 3.15
C GLU A 486 -19.27 -35.43 4.22
N SER A 487 -18.94 -36.41 5.10
CA SER A 487 -19.81 -36.81 6.19
C SER A 487 -19.88 -35.82 7.35
N ARG A 488 -18.97 -34.88 7.41
CA ARG A 488 -18.89 -33.86 8.47
C ARG A 488 -19.96 -32.78 8.28
N SER A 489 -20.56 -32.38 9.40
CA SER A 489 -21.61 -31.35 9.41
C SER A 489 -21.10 -29.95 9.66
N ASP A 490 -19.84 -29.81 10.08
CA ASP A 490 -19.19 -28.56 10.47
C ASP A 490 -18.41 -27.88 9.31
N ILE A 491 -18.20 -28.59 8.21
CA ILE A 491 -17.55 -28.07 7.00
C ILE A 491 -18.48 -28.12 5.78
N LYS A 492 -18.12 -27.39 4.75
CA LYS A 492 -18.85 -27.28 3.47
C LYS A 492 -17.86 -27.05 2.32
N ASN A 493 -18.38 -27.10 1.09
CA ASN A 493 -17.68 -26.66 -0.12
C ASN A 493 -16.32 -27.36 -0.31
N ILE A 494 -16.32 -28.69 -0.12
CA ILE A 494 -15.11 -29.49 -0.30
C ILE A 494 -14.80 -29.57 -1.79
N ARG A 495 -13.56 -29.23 -2.14
CA ARG A 495 -13.05 -29.18 -3.51
C ARG A 495 -11.60 -29.66 -3.57
N LYS A 496 -11.24 -30.34 -4.68
CA LYS A 496 -9.87 -30.77 -4.92
C LYS A 496 -9.15 -29.72 -5.72
N ILE A 497 -8.11 -29.13 -5.13
CA ILE A 497 -7.25 -28.15 -5.81
C ILE A 497 -5.80 -28.56 -5.61
N ILE A 498 -5.06 -28.66 -6.71
CA ILE A 498 -3.63 -28.97 -6.70
C ILE A 498 -2.90 -27.79 -7.29
N ASN A 499 -1.78 -27.41 -6.70
CA ASN A 499 -0.92 -26.35 -7.19
C ASN A 499 0.37 -26.91 -7.76
N THR A 500 0.74 -26.44 -8.95
CA THR A 500 2.02 -26.78 -9.58
C THR A 500 2.49 -25.61 -10.45
N ASN A 501 3.68 -25.72 -11.04
CA ASN A 501 4.16 -24.71 -11.97
C ASN A 501 4.19 -25.31 -13.39
N PHE A 502 3.47 -24.70 -14.31
CA PHE A 502 3.68 -24.92 -15.75
C PHE A 502 4.56 -23.80 -16.30
N TYR A 503 5.15 -24.05 -17.45
CA TYR A 503 6.12 -23.14 -18.03
C TYR A 503 5.71 -22.71 -19.43
N TYR A 504 5.83 -21.42 -19.69
CA TYR A 504 5.68 -20.85 -21.01
C TYR A 504 7.06 -20.65 -21.65
N GLU A 505 7.27 -21.18 -22.85
CA GLU A 505 8.56 -21.15 -23.61
C GLU A 505 9.77 -21.65 -22.79
N GLU A 506 9.53 -22.52 -21.80
CA GLU A 506 10.57 -23.04 -20.89
C GLU A 506 11.30 -21.93 -20.09
N LYS A 507 10.81 -20.70 -20.12
CA LYS A 507 11.44 -19.52 -19.50
C LYS A 507 10.65 -18.92 -18.37
N GLU A 508 9.31 -18.89 -18.54
CA GLU A 508 8.42 -18.26 -17.58
C GLU A 508 7.61 -19.29 -16.82
N SER A 509 7.70 -19.23 -15.50
CA SER A 509 6.91 -20.06 -14.60
C SER A 509 5.53 -19.46 -14.36
N LEU A 510 4.49 -20.22 -14.59
CA LEU A 510 3.11 -19.92 -14.25
C LEU A 510 2.69 -20.80 -13.08
N PHE A 511 2.49 -20.20 -11.92
CA PHE A 511 1.90 -20.92 -10.79
C PHE A 511 0.46 -21.30 -11.13
N THR A 512 0.18 -22.57 -11.16
CA THR A 512 -1.05 -23.08 -11.74
C THR A 512 -1.93 -23.73 -10.69
N TYR A 513 -3.17 -23.32 -10.66
CA TYR A 513 -4.24 -23.96 -9.92
C TYR A 513 -4.94 -24.97 -10.82
N ILE A 514 -4.93 -26.23 -10.43
CA ILE A 514 -5.68 -27.31 -11.07
C ILE A 514 -6.88 -27.59 -10.18
N VAL A 515 -8.09 -27.37 -10.70
CA VAL A 515 -9.34 -27.37 -9.94
C VAL A 515 -10.28 -28.39 -10.51
N ASP A 516 -10.89 -29.22 -9.64
CA ASP A 516 -11.86 -30.26 -10.02
C ASP A 516 -13.19 -29.65 -10.45
N ASP A 517 -13.72 -28.72 -9.69
CA ASP A 517 -15.00 -28.08 -9.94
C ASP A 517 -14.89 -26.54 -9.74
N MET A 518 -14.79 -25.81 -10.85
CA MET A 518 -14.71 -24.36 -10.85
C MET A 518 -15.90 -23.68 -10.17
N SER A 519 -17.06 -24.35 -10.07
CA SER A 519 -18.24 -23.79 -9.42
C SER A 519 -18.14 -23.74 -7.90
N LYS A 520 -17.23 -24.54 -7.33
CA LYS A 520 -16.95 -24.60 -5.90
C LYS A 520 -15.88 -23.59 -5.44
N MET A 521 -15.25 -22.87 -6.36
CA MET A 521 -14.31 -21.81 -5.99
C MET A 521 -15.02 -20.67 -5.27
N ASN A 522 -14.43 -20.18 -4.18
CA ASN A 522 -14.97 -19.05 -3.43
C ASN A 522 -14.86 -17.75 -4.21
N ASN A 523 -13.77 -17.56 -4.93
CA ASN A 523 -13.53 -16.35 -5.72
C ASN A 523 -14.19 -16.43 -7.12
N GLN A 524 -15.52 -16.33 -7.17
CA GLN A 524 -16.28 -16.35 -8.42
C GLN A 524 -16.00 -15.15 -9.35
N ASP A 525 -15.47 -14.07 -8.82
CA ASP A 525 -15.13 -12.84 -9.55
C ASP A 525 -13.67 -12.78 -10.03
N LEU A 526 -12.95 -13.87 -9.87
CA LEU A 526 -11.55 -14.00 -10.24
C LEU A 526 -11.33 -13.69 -11.75
N CYS A 527 -12.21 -14.22 -12.61
CA CYS A 527 -12.13 -13.97 -14.05
C CYS A 527 -12.82 -12.67 -14.42
N TYR A 528 -12.05 -11.65 -14.83
CA TYR A 528 -12.59 -10.34 -15.15
C TYR A 528 -12.82 -10.10 -16.66
N LYS A 529 -12.26 -10.93 -17.54
CA LYS A 529 -12.50 -10.91 -18.99
C LYS A 529 -12.59 -12.35 -19.50
N GLY A 530 -13.61 -12.69 -20.28
CA GLY A 530 -13.83 -14.06 -20.73
C GLY A 530 -14.51 -14.91 -19.67
N ARG A 531 -14.07 -16.15 -19.49
CA ARG A 531 -14.58 -17.13 -18.53
C ARG A 531 -13.48 -18.06 -18.01
N LEU A 532 -13.73 -18.72 -16.90
CA LEU A 532 -12.90 -19.82 -16.41
C LEU A 532 -12.96 -21.03 -17.36
N PRO A 533 -11.91 -21.88 -17.40
CA PRO A 533 -11.84 -23.05 -18.26
C PRO A 533 -12.93 -24.07 -17.89
N ARG A 534 -13.42 -24.80 -18.90
CA ARG A 534 -14.45 -25.85 -18.76
C ARG A 534 -14.07 -27.15 -19.42
N TYR A 535 -13.21 -27.08 -20.44
CA TYR A 535 -12.80 -28.22 -21.24
C TYR A 535 -11.31 -28.50 -21.06
N ASP A 536 -10.92 -29.69 -21.47
CA ASP A 536 -9.57 -30.24 -21.31
C ASP A 536 -8.48 -29.56 -22.16
N ASN A 537 -8.84 -28.70 -23.09
CA ASN A 537 -7.94 -27.90 -23.91
C ASN A 537 -7.96 -26.39 -23.56
N GLU A 538 -8.49 -26.03 -22.42
CA GLU A 538 -8.70 -24.64 -22.04
C GLU A 538 -7.85 -24.23 -20.82
N VAL A 539 -7.47 -22.96 -20.79
CA VAL A 539 -6.75 -22.31 -19.67
C VAL A 539 -7.26 -20.90 -19.43
N ALA A 540 -7.31 -20.46 -18.19
CA ALA A 540 -7.39 -19.05 -17.86
C ALA A 540 -6.04 -18.59 -17.32
N VAL A 541 -5.52 -17.48 -17.85
CA VAL A 541 -4.22 -16.92 -17.44
C VAL A 541 -4.38 -15.56 -16.79
N SER A 542 -3.41 -15.13 -15.99
CA SER A 542 -3.48 -13.78 -15.44
C SER A 542 -3.40 -12.73 -16.54
N GLY A 543 -4.19 -11.67 -16.40
CA GLY A 543 -4.18 -10.59 -17.40
C GLY A 543 -2.89 -9.78 -17.39
N ALA A 544 -2.10 -9.83 -16.32
CA ALA A 544 -0.76 -9.24 -16.26
C ALA A 544 0.19 -10.01 -17.19
N PHE A 545 0.22 -11.32 -17.09
CA PHE A 545 1.00 -12.20 -17.97
C PHE A 545 0.57 -12.04 -19.43
N ALA A 546 -0.75 -12.15 -19.70
CA ALA A 546 -1.27 -12.04 -21.07
C ALA A 546 -0.85 -10.71 -21.73
N LYS A 547 -0.87 -9.61 -20.99
CA LYS A 547 -0.45 -8.29 -21.50
C LYS A 547 1.04 -8.21 -21.82
N VAL A 548 1.89 -8.83 -21.01
CA VAL A 548 3.35 -8.84 -21.21
C VAL A 548 3.71 -9.58 -22.49
N TYR A 549 3.06 -10.73 -22.73
CA TYR A 549 3.35 -11.59 -23.88
C TYR A 549 2.45 -11.34 -25.09
N GLY A 550 1.49 -10.41 -24.98
CA GLY A 550 0.64 -9.99 -26.11
C GLY A 550 -0.47 -10.97 -26.46
N PHE A 551 -0.93 -11.80 -25.52
CA PHE A 551 -2.03 -12.72 -25.71
C PHE A 551 -3.40 -12.05 -25.58
N ASP A 552 -4.37 -12.52 -26.36
CA ASP A 552 -5.78 -12.18 -26.19
C ASP A 552 -6.62 -13.43 -25.86
N VAL A 553 -7.84 -13.22 -25.33
CA VAL A 553 -8.80 -14.31 -25.12
C VAL A 553 -9.19 -14.87 -26.49
N GLY A 554 -8.99 -16.17 -26.65
CA GLY A 554 -9.15 -16.89 -27.91
C GLY A 554 -7.84 -17.31 -28.59
N ASP A 555 -6.70 -16.83 -28.09
CA ASP A 555 -5.38 -17.24 -28.55
C ASP A 555 -4.98 -18.60 -27.95
N GLU A 556 -4.06 -19.27 -28.61
CA GLU A 556 -3.45 -20.50 -28.12
C GLU A 556 -2.14 -20.19 -27.40
N ILE A 557 -1.94 -20.81 -26.22
CA ILE A 557 -0.69 -20.80 -25.48
C ILE A 557 -0.13 -22.22 -25.36
N LYS A 558 1.14 -22.38 -25.68
CA LYS A 558 1.85 -23.65 -25.48
C LYS A 558 2.51 -23.63 -24.09
N LEU A 559 2.12 -24.60 -23.26
CA LEU A 559 2.68 -24.77 -21.93
C LEU A 559 3.43 -26.09 -21.83
N THR A 560 4.45 -26.12 -20.99
CA THR A 560 5.35 -27.27 -20.80
C THR A 560 5.46 -27.65 -19.34
N LEU A 561 5.67 -28.95 -19.10
CA LEU A 561 6.05 -29.51 -17.80
C LEU A 561 7.00 -30.69 -18.02
N GLY A 562 8.25 -30.52 -17.64
CA GLY A 562 9.30 -31.48 -18.00
C GLY A 562 9.42 -31.60 -19.55
N ASP A 563 9.41 -32.82 -20.03
CA ASP A 563 9.51 -33.11 -21.50
C ASP A 563 8.16 -33.01 -22.23
N ASN A 564 7.05 -32.83 -21.48
CA ASN A 564 5.72 -32.79 -22.07
C ASN A 564 5.32 -31.35 -22.41
N SER A 565 4.64 -31.15 -23.50
CA SER A 565 4.07 -29.88 -23.91
C SER A 565 2.72 -30.03 -24.58
N TYR A 566 1.82 -29.07 -24.29
CA TYR A 566 0.50 -29.04 -24.90
C TYR A 566 0.06 -27.59 -25.17
N SER A 567 -0.77 -27.41 -26.23
CA SER A 567 -1.36 -26.09 -26.56
C SER A 567 -2.76 -25.98 -25.99
N TYR A 568 -3.01 -24.91 -25.26
CA TYR A 568 -4.30 -24.61 -24.64
C TYR A 568 -4.89 -23.34 -25.17
N LEU A 569 -6.22 -23.30 -25.28
CA LEU A 569 -6.98 -22.11 -25.62
C LEU A 569 -7.16 -21.21 -24.42
N ILE A 570 -6.75 -19.95 -24.51
CA ILE A 570 -6.97 -18.96 -23.47
C ILE A 570 -8.45 -18.55 -23.46
N THR A 571 -9.20 -18.94 -22.41
CA THR A 571 -10.64 -18.67 -22.32
C THR A 571 -10.97 -17.45 -21.48
N GLY A 572 -10.04 -17.00 -20.64
CA GLY A 572 -10.26 -15.85 -19.79
C GLY A 572 -9.02 -15.29 -19.14
N TYR A 573 -9.16 -14.06 -18.63
CA TYR A 573 -8.15 -13.42 -17.83
C TYR A 573 -8.57 -13.37 -16.37
N ILE A 574 -7.71 -13.92 -15.52
CA ILE A 574 -7.85 -13.84 -14.07
C ILE A 574 -7.07 -12.65 -13.51
N GLN A 575 -7.49 -12.17 -12.34
CA GLN A 575 -6.78 -11.14 -11.60
C GLN A 575 -6.19 -11.75 -10.34
N THR A 576 -4.91 -11.53 -10.13
CA THR A 576 -4.17 -12.03 -8.96
C THR A 576 -2.95 -11.18 -8.70
N THR A 577 -2.53 -11.09 -7.44
CA THR A 577 -1.24 -10.49 -7.07
C THR A 577 -0.18 -11.52 -6.77
N ASN A 578 -0.57 -12.79 -6.61
CA ASN A 578 0.37 -13.88 -6.34
C ASN A 578 1.37 -14.04 -7.49
N ASN A 579 2.57 -14.46 -7.17
CA ASN A 579 3.66 -14.67 -8.13
C ASN A 579 3.85 -13.50 -9.11
N ASN A 580 3.66 -12.27 -8.63
CA ASN A 580 3.70 -11.06 -9.46
C ASN A 580 2.71 -11.10 -10.64
N GLY A 581 1.55 -11.73 -10.45
CA GLY A 581 0.55 -11.91 -11.48
C GLY A 581 0.91 -12.95 -12.54
N ARG A 582 1.73 -13.95 -12.23
CA ARG A 582 2.10 -15.05 -13.13
C ARG A 582 1.38 -16.33 -12.71
N GLU A 583 0.09 -16.39 -12.99
CA GLU A 583 -0.76 -17.51 -12.62
C GLU A 583 -1.64 -17.99 -13.77
N ALA A 584 -1.99 -19.29 -13.70
CA ALA A 584 -2.94 -19.93 -14.59
C ALA A 584 -3.91 -20.83 -13.81
N ILE A 585 -5.06 -21.12 -14.40
CA ILE A 585 -6.05 -22.05 -13.87
C ILE A 585 -6.41 -23.06 -14.93
N PHE A 586 -6.45 -24.33 -14.52
CA PHE A 586 -6.80 -25.49 -15.34
C PHE A 586 -7.92 -26.31 -14.69
N THR A 587 -8.64 -27.07 -15.50
CA THR A 587 -9.40 -28.22 -15.03
C THR A 587 -8.46 -29.41 -14.81
N PHE A 588 -8.87 -30.43 -14.07
CA PHE A 588 -8.13 -31.68 -13.92
C PHE A 588 -7.89 -32.33 -15.28
N ASP A 589 -8.94 -32.45 -16.13
CA ASP A 589 -8.84 -33.03 -17.46
C ASP A 589 -7.81 -32.30 -18.35
N ALA A 590 -7.69 -30.99 -18.20
CA ALA A 590 -6.70 -30.21 -18.93
C ALA A 590 -5.26 -30.50 -18.44
N ALA A 591 -5.08 -30.66 -17.13
CA ALA A 591 -3.78 -30.99 -16.58
C ALA A 591 -3.32 -32.41 -16.94
N GLU A 592 -4.24 -33.40 -17.02
CA GLU A 592 -3.93 -34.78 -17.44
C GLU A 592 -3.30 -34.89 -18.82
N ARG A 593 -3.50 -33.88 -19.67
CA ARG A 593 -2.86 -33.86 -20.99
C ARG A 593 -1.36 -33.66 -20.97
N ILE A 594 -0.85 -33.05 -19.88
CA ILE A 594 0.55 -32.67 -19.79
C ILE A 594 1.28 -33.38 -18.60
N MET A 595 0.51 -33.83 -17.60
CA MET A 595 1.07 -34.50 -16.43
C MET A 595 0.23 -35.71 -16.02
N ASN A 596 0.90 -36.70 -15.44
CA ASN A 596 0.20 -37.80 -14.79
C ASN A 596 -0.30 -37.39 -13.42
N MET A 597 -1.62 -37.43 -13.22
CA MET A 597 -2.27 -37.06 -11.97
C MET A 597 -2.38 -38.24 -10.97
N ASP A 598 -2.16 -39.51 -11.38
CA ASP A 598 -2.36 -40.72 -10.56
C ASP A 598 -1.48 -40.80 -9.32
N HIS A 599 -0.33 -40.14 -9.34
CA HIS A 599 0.66 -40.20 -8.24
C HIS A 599 0.72 -38.91 -7.39
N ILE A 600 -0.21 -37.97 -7.64
CA ILE A 600 -0.23 -36.72 -6.88
C ILE A 600 -1.17 -36.87 -5.69
N PRO A 601 -0.68 -36.62 -4.46
CA PRO A 601 -1.53 -36.64 -3.26
C PRO A 601 -2.78 -35.76 -3.42
N ALA A 602 -3.92 -36.24 -2.92
CA ALA A 602 -5.17 -35.52 -3.05
C ALA A 602 -5.27 -34.38 -2.02
N TRP A 603 -5.29 -33.15 -2.51
CA TRP A 603 -5.43 -31.95 -1.69
C TRP A 603 -6.89 -31.52 -1.66
N TYR A 604 -7.55 -31.71 -0.50
CA TYR A 604 -8.93 -31.31 -0.29
C TYR A 604 -8.98 -29.99 0.48
N TRP A 605 -9.51 -28.97 -0.18
CA TRP A 605 -9.78 -27.65 0.36
C TRP A 605 -11.20 -27.62 0.89
N PHE A 606 -11.42 -27.12 2.09
CA PHE A 606 -12.75 -27.03 2.69
C PHE A 606 -12.97 -25.69 3.37
N ASP A 607 -14.23 -25.32 3.51
CA ASP A 607 -14.67 -24.13 4.24
C ASP A 607 -15.44 -24.50 5.48
N LEU A 608 -15.34 -23.74 6.57
CA LEU A 608 -16.21 -23.89 7.72
C LEU A 608 -17.67 -23.58 7.31
N LYS A 609 -18.62 -24.33 7.85
CA LYS A 609 -20.05 -24.12 7.56
C LYS A 609 -20.55 -22.80 8.15
N GLU A 610 -20.15 -22.51 9.37
CA GLU A 610 -20.44 -21.28 10.10
C GLU A 610 -19.12 -20.62 10.44
N GLU A 611 -18.89 -19.43 9.93
CA GLU A 611 -17.73 -18.61 10.26
C GLU A 611 -18.12 -17.59 11.33
N SER A 612 -17.32 -17.52 12.40
CA SER A 612 -17.41 -16.48 13.41
C SER A 612 -16.89 -15.17 12.85
N GLY A 613 -17.35 -14.05 13.39
CA GLY A 613 -16.73 -12.74 13.13
C GLY A 613 -15.34 -12.58 13.76
N ASP A 614 -14.91 -13.53 14.60
CA ASP A 614 -13.58 -13.59 15.22
C ASP A 614 -12.71 -14.63 14.49
N SER A 615 -11.55 -14.20 14.01
CA SER A 615 -10.59 -15.06 13.31
C SER A 615 -10.03 -16.17 14.22
N LYS A 616 -9.95 -15.95 15.54
CA LYS A 616 -9.47 -16.95 16.49
C LYS A 616 -10.42 -18.13 16.61
N ASP A 617 -11.73 -17.85 16.70
CA ASP A 617 -12.73 -18.91 16.76
C ASP A 617 -12.69 -19.77 15.50
N ASN A 618 -12.51 -19.13 14.34
CA ASN A 618 -12.40 -19.83 13.06
C ASN A 618 -11.12 -20.66 12.97
N LYS A 619 -9.98 -20.14 13.46
CA LYS A 619 -8.72 -20.88 13.56
C LYS A 619 -8.91 -22.12 14.42
N GLU A 620 -9.43 -21.99 15.65
CA GLU A 620 -9.65 -23.11 16.56
C GLU A 620 -10.64 -24.15 15.98
N ALA A 621 -11.70 -23.70 15.30
CA ALA A 621 -12.63 -24.59 14.63
C ALA A 621 -11.98 -25.37 13.48
N THR A 622 -11.12 -24.73 12.71
CA THR A 622 -10.37 -25.36 11.63
C THR A 622 -9.33 -26.33 12.18
N ASP A 623 -8.55 -25.96 13.20
CA ASP A 623 -7.57 -26.82 13.85
C ASP A 623 -8.23 -28.11 14.34
N LYS A 624 -9.42 -28.02 14.95
CA LYS A 624 -10.17 -29.21 15.37
C LYS A 624 -10.50 -30.14 14.21
N VAL A 625 -10.90 -29.62 13.05
CA VAL A 625 -11.15 -30.47 11.87
C VAL A 625 -9.86 -31.16 11.42
N LEU A 626 -8.75 -30.43 11.41
CA LEU A 626 -7.45 -30.95 10.99
C LEU A 626 -6.91 -31.99 11.98
N GLU A 627 -7.08 -31.77 13.30
CA GLU A 627 -6.71 -32.73 14.35
C GLU A 627 -7.56 -34.00 14.26
N ASP A 628 -8.88 -33.91 14.10
CA ASP A 628 -9.76 -35.05 13.91
C ASP A 628 -9.35 -35.89 12.68
N CYS A 629 -8.88 -35.27 11.61
CA CYS A 629 -8.35 -35.95 10.44
C CYS A 629 -7.04 -36.69 10.77
N LYS A 630 -6.10 -36.00 11.46
CA LYS A 630 -4.82 -36.60 11.88
C LYS A 630 -5.03 -37.77 12.84
N ASP A 631 -5.95 -37.63 13.80
CA ASP A 631 -6.26 -38.72 14.77
C ASP A 631 -6.83 -39.95 14.06
N LYS A 632 -7.61 -39.76 13.00
CA LYS A 632 -8.25 -40.86 12.29
C LYS A 632 -7.34 -41.55 11.27
N TYR A 633 -6.53 -40.77 10.53
CA TYR A 633 -5.78 -41.27 9.40
C TYR A 633 -4.26 -41.33 9.64
N GLY A 634 -3.74 -40.69 10.68
CA GLY A 634 -2.33 -40.78 11.10
C GLY A 634 -1.32 -40.52 9.98
N GLU A 635 -0.49 -41.53 9.70
CA GLU A 635 0.58 -41.45 8.69
C GLU A 635 0.09 -41.28 7.24
N HIS A 636 -1.20 -41.50 6.99
CA HIS A 636 -1.80 -41.27 5.65
C HIS A 636 -2.11 -39.80 5.37
N ILE A 637 -1.94 -38.91 6.33
CA ILE A 637 -2.02 -37.47 6.14
C ILE A 637 -0.64 -36.95 5.69
N VAL A 638 -0.55 -36.52 4.46
CA VAL A 638 0.69 -35.97 3.88
C VAL A 638 0.92 -34.55 4.36
N ASN A 639 -0.14 -33.72 4.43
CA ASN A 639 -0.05 -32.34 4.86
C ASN A 639 -1.40 -31.81 5.37
N THR A 640 -1.34 -30.84 6.27
CA THR A 640 -2.52 -30.06 6.70
C THR A 640 -2.17 -28.60 6.77
N MET A 641 -3.10 -27.73 6.36
CA MET A 641 -2.90 -26.28 6.39
C MET A 641 -4.13 -25.59 6.97
N ASN A 642 -3.94 -24.76 7.99
CA ASN A 642 -4.95 -23.83 8.48
C ASN A 642 -4.74 -22.46 7.85
N PHE A 643 -5.65 -22.03 6.98
CA PHE A 643 -5.50 -20.76 6.28
C PHE A 643 -5.62 -19.55 7.22
N TYR A 644 -6.40 -19.63 8.30
CA TYR A 644 -6.48 -18.54 9.28
C TYR A 644 -5.15 -18.31 9.98
N GLU A 645 -4.37 -19.36 10.21
CA GLU A 645 -3.04 -19.27 10.82
C GLU A 645 -2.04 -18.61 9.87
N ILE A 646 -1.98 -19.07 8.61
CA ILE A 646 -1.11 -18.49 7.58
C ILE A 646 -1.42 -17.00 7.39
N LEU A 647 -2.71 -16.65 7.42
CA LEU A 647 -3.18 -15.29 7.24
C LEU A 647 -2.84 -14.38 8.43
N GLU A 648 -2.94 -14.90 9.65
CA GLU A 648 -2.69 -14.09 10.85
C GLU A 648 -1.27 -13.53 10.87
N GLY A 649 -0.27 -14.36 10.62
CA GLY A 649 1.13 -13.95 10.52
C GLY A 649 1.40 -12.97 9.38
N SER A 650 0.90 -13.29 8.18
CA SER A 650 1.07 -12.45 6.99
C SER A 650 0.38 -11.09 7.12
N MET A 651 -0.77 -11.03 7.81
CA MET A 651 -1.59 -9.83 7.93
C MET A 651 -1.13 -8.86 9.02
N THR A 652 -0.28 -9.25 9.95
CA THR A 652 0.16 -8.38 11.06
C THR A 652 0.76 -7.06 10.53
N THR A 653 1.58 -7.14 9.51
CA THR A 653 2.20 -5.96 8.87
C THR A 653 1.15 -5.11 8.14
N PHE A 654 0.24 -5.72 7.38
CA PHE A 654 -0.84 -5.00 6.70
C PHE A 654 -1.78 -4.28 7.69
N LYS A 655 -2.10 -4.90 8.83
CA LYS A 655 -2.90 -4.28 9.92
C LYS A 655 -2.24 -3.01 10.43
N SER A 656 -0.95 -3.07 10.74
CA SER A 656 -0.19 -1.92 11.24
C SER A 656 -0.13 -0.78 10.23
N ILE A 657 0.17 -1.11 8.96
CA ILE A 657 0.28 -0.13 7.87
C ILE A 657 -1.05 0.59 7.63
N SER A 658 -2.13 -0.15 7.46
CA SER A 658 -3.44 0.43 7.13
C SER A 658 -4.00 1.27 8.27
N ALA A 659 -3.79 0.87 9.53
CA ALA A 659 -4.16 1.64 10.70
C ALA A 659 -3.37 2.96 10.78
N THR A 660 -2.05 2.90 10.60
CA THR A 660 -1.19 4.09 10.59
C THR A 660 -1.58 5.03 9.46
N MET A 661 -1.84 4.50 8.27
CA MET A 661 -2.28 5.27 7.11
C MET A 661 -3.60 6.00 7.38
N LEU A 662 -4.58 5.35 7.99
CA LEU A 662 -5.85 5.98 8.36
C LEU A 662 -5.64 7.17 9.32
N ILE A 663 -4.86 6.99 10.38
CA ILE A 663 -4.58 8.03 11.37
C ILE A 663 -3.85 9.22 10.73
N VAL A 664 -2.81 8.95 9.96
CA VAL A 664 -2.00 9.98 9.29
C VAL A 664 -2.85 10.78 8.30
N MET A 665 -3.65 10.11 7.47
CA MET A 665 -4.45 10.76 6.44
C MET A 665 -5.63 11.56 7.03
N CYS A 666 -6.27 11.07 8.08
CA CYS A 666 -7.28 11.85 8.81
C CYS A 666 -6.64 13.10 9.45
N SER A 667 -5.46 12.98 10.03
CA SER A 667 -4.74 14.11 10.64
C SER A 667 -4.36 15.16 9.60
N ILE A 668 -3.81 14.75 8.45
CA ILE A 668 -3.46 15.64 7.33
C ILE A 668 -4.72 16.32 6.78
N SER A 669 -5.83 15.58 6.63
CA SER A 669 -7.10 16.13 6.13
C SER A 669 -7.62 17.24 7.05
N VAL A 670 -7.55 17.05 8.37
CA VAL A 670 -7.90 18.10 9.35
C VAL A 670 -7.01 19.33 9.20
N VAL A 671 -5.70 19.15 9.05
CA VAL A 671 -4.76 20.26 8.88
C VAL A 671 -5.02 21.01 7.56
N VAL A 672 -5.24 20.29 6.46
CA VAL A 672 -5.54 20.90 5.14
C VAL A 672 -6.85 21.69 5.20
N ILE A 673 -7.91 21.12 5.79
CA ILE A 673 -9.20 21.83 5.98
C ILE A 673 -8.99 23.08 6.83
N ALA A 674 -8.21 22.97 7.93
CA ALA A 674 -7.92 24.13 8.79
C ALA A 674 -7.23 25.26 8.01
N LEU A 675 -6.21 24.95 7.21
CA LEU A 675 -5.48 25.92 6.42
C LEU A 675 -6.35 26.58 5.35
N ILE A 676 -7.21 25.81 4.71
CA ILE A 676 -8.11 26.33 3.68
C ILE A 676 -9.18 27.24 4.27
N LEU A 677 -9.84 26.79 5.34
CA LEU A 677 -10.81 27.63 6.07
C LEU A 677 -10.13 28.91 6.59
N PHE A 678 -8.89 28.82 7.08
CA PHE A 678 -8.11 29.99 7.51
C PHE A 678 -7.95 31.02 6.38
N LEU A 679 -7.60 30.57 5.18
CA LEU A 679 -7.39 31.46 4.06
C LEU A 679 -8.72 32.06 3.54
N LEU A 680 -9.77 31.25 3.50
CA LEU A 680 -11.10 31.69 3.03
C LEU A 680 -11.77 32.63 4.03
N ILE A 681 -11.76 32.32 5.31
CA ILE A 681 -12.33 33.16 6.37
C ILE A 681 -11.56 34.48 6.48
N LYS A 682 -10.24 34.45 6.36
CA LYS A 682 -9.41 35.65 6.32
C LYS A 682 -9.84 36.58 5.18
N SER A 683 -10.00 36.04 3.97
CA SER A 683 -10.45 36.81 2.80
C SER A 683 -11.89 37.34 3.01
N LEU A 684 -12.80 36.50 3.51
CA LEU A 684 -14.19 36.92 3.78
C LEU A 684 -14.26 38.05 4.81
N VAL A 685 -13.55 37.92 5.93
CA VAL A 685 -13.53 38.92 7.01
C VAL A 685 -12.95 40.25 6.47
N TYR A 686 -11.94 40.19 5.62
CA TYR A 686 -11.38 41.37 4.97
C TYR A 686 -12.39 42.08 4.08
N HIS A 687 -13.09 41.36 3.19
CA HIS A 687 -14.10 41.93 2.30
C HIS A 687 -15.31 42.46 3.03
N LYS A 688 -15.76 41.85 4.11
CA LYS A 688 -16.94 42.22 4.89
C LYS A 688 -16.62 43.11 6.11
N ARG A 689 -15.43 43.69 6.16
CA ARG A 689 -14.97 44.43 7.32
C ARG A 689 -15.86 45.64 7.62
N LYS A 690 -16.31 46.38 6.56
CA LYS A 690 -17.24 47.48 6.71
C LYS A 690 -18.62 47.01 7.22
N ASP A 691 -19.15 45.93 6.66
CA ASP A 691 -20.45 45.35 7.06
C ASP A 691 -20.42 44.95 8.56
N TYR A 692 -19.32 44.29 8.99
CA TYR A 692 -19.14 43.89 10.39
C TYR A 692 -19.01 45.11 11.33
N GLY A 693 -18.36 46.18 10.86
CA GLY A 693 -18.27 47.45 11.59
C GLY A 693 -19.67 48.08 11.83
N ILE A 694 -20.48 48.13 10.77
CA ILE A 694 -21.84 48.64 10.83
C ILE A 694 -22.73 47.78 11.76
N LEU A 695 -22.66 46.45 11.62
CA LEU A 695 -23.43 45.53 12.47
C LEU A 695 -23.01 45.66 13.96
N LYS A 696 -21.74 45.85 14.23
CA LYS A 696 -21.29 46.14 15.62
C LYS A 696 -21.82 47.49 16.15
N ALA A 697 -21.82 48.50 15.32
CA ALA A 697 -22.40 49.79 15.70
C ALA A 697 -23.94 49.70 15.98
N LEU A 698 -24.63 48.78 15.29
CA LEU A 698 -26.03 48.44 15.54
C LEU A 698 -26.27 47.52 16.73
N GLY A 699 -25.20 47.17 17.51
CA GLY A 699 -25.33 46.39 18.74
C GLY A 699 -25.11 44.88 18.61
N TYR A 700 -24.72 44.35 17.44
CA TYR A 700 -24.41 42.94 17.31
C TYR A 700 -23.13 42.58 18.09
N THR A 701 -23.21 41.52 18.88
CA THR A 701 -22.03 41.03 19.62
C THR A 701 -21.01 40.39 18.70
N SER A 702 -19.72 40.49 19.06
CA SER A 702 -18.68 39.82 18.31
C SER A 702 -18.90 38.30 18.23
N GLY A 703 -19.49 37.67 19.28
CA GLY A 703 -19.81 36.24 19.29
C GLY A 703 -20.87 35.88 18.26
N SER A 704 -21.94 36.67 18.13
CA SER A 704 -22.97 36.47 17.12
C SER A 704 -22.44 36.56 15.69
N LEU A 705 -21.57 37.55 15.42
CA LEU A 705 -20.93 37.72 14.09
C LEU A 705 -19.95 36.60 13.78
N MET A 706 -19.23 36.10 14.79
CA MET A 706 -18.36 34.94 14.66
C MET A 706 -19.15 33.67 14.30
N LEU A 707 -20.23 33.41 15.03
CA LEU A 707 -21.10 32.26 14.79
C LEU A 707 -21.77 32.36 13.41
N GLN A 708 -22.30 33.49 13.04
CA GLN A 708 -22.89 33.75 11.72
C GLN A 708 -21.88 33.48 10.60
N THR A 709 -20.63 33.93 10.75
CA THR A 709 -19.58 33.71 9.76
C THR A 709 -19.18 32.25 9.67
N ALA A 710 -19.02 31.56 10.80
CA ALA A 710 -18.74 30.13 10.80
C ALA A 710 -19.87 29.31 10.16
N LEU A 711 -21.12 29.61 10.50
CA LEU A 711 -22.30 28.98 9.94
C LEU A 711 -22.46 29.22 8.42
N SER A 712 -21.91 30.33 7.86
CA SER A 712 -21.98 30.57 6.42
C SER A 712 -21.17 29.59 5.55
N PHE A 713 -20.21 28.84 6.12
CA PHE A 713 -19.48 27.78 5.43
C PHE A 713 -20.12 26.40 5.62
N MET A 714 -20.97 26.23 6.64
CA MET A 714 -21.52 24.91 6.99
C MET A 714 -22.43 24.30 5.90
N PRO A 715 -23.24 25.04 5.13
CA PRO A 715 -24.00 24.43 4.04
C PRO A 715 -23.11 23.77 2.99
N SER A 716 -21.93 24.36 2.70
CA SER A 716 -20.96 23.75 1.79
C SER A 716 -20.33 22.50 2.38
N VAL A 717 -19.97 22.54 3.66
CA VAL A 717 -19.38 21.38 4.36
C VAL A 717 -20.40 20.24 4.46
N ILE A 718 -21.64 20.52 4.85
CA ILE A 718 -22.70 19.51 4.96
C ILE A 718 -23.01 18.90 3.58
N ALA A 719 -23.15 19.74 2.55
CA ALA A 719 -23.36 19.27 1.18
C ALA A 719 -22.18 18.41 0.71
N SER A 720 -20.95 18.78 1.07
CA SER A 720 -19.74 18.01 0.77
C SER A 720 -19.75 16.66 1.48
N VAL A 721 -20.08 16.63 2.77
CA VAL A 721 -20.22 15.38 3.55
C VAL A 721 -21.19 14.42 2.86
N ILE A 722 -22.39 14.90 2.51
CA ILE A 722 -23.42 14.05 1.90
C ILE A 722 -22.97 13.57 0.51
N ILE A 723 -22.58 14.50 -0.37
CA ILE A 723 -22.31 14.19 -1.78
C ILE A 723 -21.05 13.35 -1.92
N PHE A 724 -19.96 13.70 -1.22
CA PHE A 724 -18.70 12.94 -1.34
C PHE A 724 -18.72 11.63 -0.56
N SER A 725 -19.50 11.47 0.51
CA SER A 725 -19.73 10.15 1.11
C SER A 725 -20.47 9.22 0.14
N VAL A 726 -21.51 9.70 -0.53
CA VAL A 726 -22.21 8.94 -1.58
C VAL A 726 -21.29 8.68 -2.78
N ALA A 727 -20.57 9.71 -3.24
CA ALA A 727 -19.62 9.57 -4.33
C ALA A 727 -18.49 8.57 -3.99
N SER A 728 -18.01 8.57 -2.75
CA SER A 728 -17.00 7.61 -2.29
C SER A 728 -17.49 6.18 -2.38
N TYR A 729 -18.76 5.93 -2.06
CA TYR A 729 -19.34 4.60 -2.16
C TYR A 729 -19.26 4.04 -3.60
N TYR A 730 -19.49 4.87 -4.61
CA TYR A 730 -19.45 4.45 -6.02
C TYR A 730 -18.08 4.58 -6.68
N LEU A 731 -17.24 5.53 -6.25
CA LEU A 731 -16.00 5.88 -6.93
C LEU A 731 -14.73 5.34 -6.24
N ALA A 732 -14.79 4.92 -4.97
CA ALA A 732 -13.59 4.47 -4.27
C ALA A 732 -12.98 3.20 -4.90
N ASN A 733 -13.80 2.18 -5.20
CA ASN A 733 -13.33 0.97 -5.86
C ASN A 733 -12.79 1.21 -7.29
N PRO A 734 -13.50 1.91 -8.21
CA PRO A 734 -12.93 2.27 -9.51
C PRO A 734 -11.64 3.10 -9.41
N TYR A 735 -11.58 4.01 -8.44
CA TYR A 735 -10.38 4.83 -8.22
C TYR A 735 -9.21 3.96 -7.77
N MET A 736 -9.42 3.07 -6.79
CA MET A 736 -8.41 2.11 -6.35
C MET A 736 -7.99 1.16 -7.47
N SER A 737 -8.92 0.66 -8.27
CA SER A 737 -8.62 -0.23 -9.40
C SER A 737 -7.65 0.40 -10.41
N THR A 738 -7.76 1.73 -10.65
CA THR A 738 -6.86 2.44 -11.57
C THR A 738 -5.39 2.31 -11.14
N PHE A 739 -5.11 2.26 -9.85
CA PHE A 739 -3.77 2.17 -9.29
C PHE A 739 -3.35 0.72 -9.03
N MET A 740 -4.28 -0.10 -8.57
CA MET A 740 -4.02 -1.52 -8.31
C MET A 740 -3.82 -2.33 -9.60
N HIS A 741 -4.17 -1.76 -10.76
CA HIS A 741 -3.93 -2.37 -12.06
C HIS A 741 -2.46 -2.71 -12.31
N MET A 742 -1.53 -1.91 -11.77
CA MET A 742 -0.09 -2.21 -11.87
C MET A 742 0.33 -3.46 -11.09
N PHE A 743 -0.50 -3.91 -10.13
CA PHE A 743 -0.32 -5.14 -9.35
C PHE A 743 -1.12 -6.33 -9.88
N GLY A 744 -1.70 -6.21 -11.07
CA GLY A 744 -2.53 -7.26 -11.66
C GLY A 744 -4.00 -7.22 -11.24
N LEU A 745 -4.42 -6.29 -10.39
CA LEU A 745 -5.80 -6.14 -9.92
C LEU A 745 -6.57 -5.14 -10.79
N VAL A 746 -7.41 -5.64 -11.69
CA VAL A 746 -8.18 -4.82 -12.63
C VAL A 746 -9.50 -4.34 -12.04
N LYS A 747 -10.14 -5.14 -11.21
CA LYS A 747 -11.40 -4.83 -10.53
C LYS A 747 -11.24 -5.04 -9.02
N CYS A 748 -11.00 -3.96 -8.29
CA CYS A 748 -11.04 -4.01 -6.83
C CYS A 748 -12.49 -4.03 -6.34
N ARG A 749 -12.80 -4.93 -5.42
CA ARG A 749 -14.10 -5.05 -4.74
C ARG A 749 -13.92 -4.99 -3.24
N PHE A 750 -13.38 -3.88 -2.79
CA PHE A 750 -13.23 -3.60 -1.37
C PHE A 750 -14.59 -3.31 -0.73
N ASP A 751 -14.83 -3.84 0.45
CA ASP A 751 -15.98 -3.48 1.26
C ASP A 751 -15.86 -2.07 1.80
N ILE A 752 -16.90 -1.29 1.60
CA ILE A 752 -16.96 0.09 2.09
C ILE A 752 -17.80 0.10 3.37
N PRO A 753 -17.21 0.32 4.54
CA PRO A 753 -17.93 0.31 5.81
C PRO A 753 -18.77 1.59 5.94
N VAL A 754 -20.03 1.53 5.52
CA VAL A 754 -20.95 2.69 5.55
C VAL A 754 -20.99 3.37 6.94
N PRO A 755 -21.08 2.64 8.07
CA PRO A 755 -21.03 3.28 9.39
C PRO A 755 -19.73 4.05 9.64
N GLY A 756 -18.58 3.49 9.24
CA GLY A 756 -17.26 4.13 9.38
C GLY A 756 -17.17 5.41 8.52
N VAL A 757 -17.68 5.37 7.29
CA VAL A 757 -17.76 6.54 6.41
C VAL A 757 -18.59 7.66 7.06
N VAL A 758 -19.74 7.34 7.62
CA VAL A 758 -20.62 8.32 8.30
C VAL A 758 -19.93 8.92 9.53
N ILE A 759 -19.24 8.10 10.32
CA ILE A 759 -18.48 8.56 11.51
C ILE A 759 -17.37 9.55 11.11
N ILE A 760 -16.54 9.19 10.13
CA ILE A 760 -15.43 10.04 9.67
C ILE A 760 -15.97 11.33 9.05
N ALA A 761 -16.93 11.23 8.15
CA ALA A 761 -17.47 12.39 7.45
C ALA A 761 -18.19 13.37 8.41
N SER A 762 -18.98 12.86 9.37
CA SER A 762 -19.61 13.68 10.41
C SER A 762 -18.57 14.27 11.36
N GLY A 763 -17.56 13.51 11.75
CA GLY A 763 -16.43 13.99 12.56
C GLY A 763 -15.71 15.15 11.88
N LEU A 764 -15.39 15.03 10.58
CA LEU A 764 -14.78 16.12 9.81
C LEU A 764 -15.68 17.35 9.71
N ALA A 765 -17.01 17.18 9.60
CA ALA A 765 -17.95 18.30 9.61
C ALA A 765 -17.93 19.06 10.94
N VAL A 766 -17.95 18.32 12.06
CA VAL A 766 -17.89 18.90 13.41
C VAL A 766 -16.56 19.63 13.62
N VAL A 767 -15.44 18.99 13.28
CA VAL A 767 -14.11 19.61 13.35
C VAL A 767 -14.04 20.86 12.48
N SER A 768 -14.56 20.82 11.25
CA SER A 768 -14.62 21.97 10.33
C SER A 768 -15.38 23.15 10.94
N PHE A 769 -16.49 22.88 11.62
CA PHE A 769 -17.26 23.92 12.33
C PHE A 769 -16.46 24.59 13.44
N PHE A 770 -15.83 23.79 14.29
CA PHE A 770 -15.00 24.34 15.40
C PHE A 770 -13.77 25.09 14.85
N LEU A 771 -13.13 24.60 13.81
CA LEU A 771 -12.03 25.29 13.15
C LEU A 771 -12.49 26.62 12.54
N ALA A 772 -13.64 26.64 11.86
CA ALA A 772 -14.22 27.87 11.32
C ALA A 772 -14.51 28.87 12.44
N LEU A 773 -15.14 28.42 13.53
CA LEU A 773 -15.45 29.29 14.67
C LEU A 773 -14.17 29.87 15.34
N LEU A 774 -13.13 29.04 15.47
CA LEU A 774 -11.86 29.47 16.04
C LEU A 774 -11.18 30.55 15.19
N GLN A 775 -11.25 30.39 13.85
CA GLN A 775 -10.59 31.31 12.92
C GLN A 775 -11.34 32.62 12.76
N THR A 776 -12.67 32.65 13.01
CA THR A 776 -13.48 33.88 13.01
C THR A 776 -13.17 34.78 14.22
N ARG A 777 -12.37 34.36 15.21
CA ARG A 777 -11.93 35.21 16.34
C ARG A 777 -11.31 36.54 15.92
N ARG A 778 -10.83 36.65 14.68
CA ARG A 778 -10.34 37.90 14.10
C ARG A 778 -11.40 39.01 14.01
N ILE A 779 -12.69 38.66 13.97
CA ILE A 779 -13.80 39.64 13.99
C ILE A 779 -13.82 40.45 15.31
N ARG A 780 -13.32 39.89 16.41
CA ARG A 780 -13.21 40.62 17.69
C ARG A 780 -12.37 41.89 17.58
N LYS A 781 -11.31 41.86 16.73
CA LYS A 781 -10.36 42.97 16.54
C LYS A 781 -10.87 44.07 15.61
N ILE A 782 -12.10 43.95 15.05
CA ILE A 782 -12.71 44.99 14.22
C ILE A 782 -13.39 46.01 15.15
N GLU A 783 -12.87 47.22 15.18
CA GLU A 783 -13.43 48.35 15.95
C GLU A 783 -14.41 49.12 15.08
N ALA A 784 -15.63 49.35 15.58
CA ALA A 784 -16.68 50.08 14.86
C ALA A 784 -16.29 51.53 14.51
N TYR A 785 -15.59 52.18 15.43
CA TYR A 785 -15.12 53.58 15.28
C TYR A 785 -14.14 53.77 14.12
N ASN A 786 -13.13 52.89 14.02
CA ASN A 786 -12.12 53.02 12.96
C ASN A 786 -12.64 52.72 11.54
N MET A 787 -13.89 52.21 11.43
CA MET A 787 -14.53 51.90 10.16
C MET A 787 -15.45 53.01 9.67
N LEU A 788 -16.00 53.80 10.55
CA LEU A 788 -16.88 54.96 10.24
C LEU A 788 -16.07 56.21 9.93
N VAL A 789 -14.83 56.34 10.43
CA VAL A 789 -13.95 57.52 10.26
C VAL A 789 -12.97 57.35 9.10
N ALA A 790 -12.83 56.15 8.50
CA ALA A 790 -11.92 55.90 7.37
C ALA A 790 -12.64 56.12 6.03
N GLU A 791 -13.06 57.36 5.73
CA GLU A 791 -13.34 57.85 4.38
C GLU A 791 -12.17 58.54 3.77
#